data_feb98791ee1f3edfe147e65fea6a1093
#
_entry.id   feb98791ee1f3edfe147e65fea6a1093
#
_cell.length_a   1.000
_cell.length_b   1.000
_cell.length_c   1.000
_cell.angle_alpha   90.00
_cell.angle_beta   90.00
_cell.angle_gamma   90.00
#
_symmetry.space_group_name_H-M   'P 1'
#
loop_
_entity.id
_entity.type
_entity.pdbx_description
1 polymer ?
#
loop_
_entity_poly.entity_id
_entity_poly.type
_entity_poly.pdbx_seq_one_letter_code
_entity_poly.pdbx_strand_id
1 'polypeptide(L)'
;SHAVKEKPVNRLILILAVFQFMTLTATAANRPAKPNIILMMADDMGLGDTSAYLGVRLMENAPPVAKTLRTPNLDAFSNQAMLFTDAHAPASMCSSTRYALLTGRFSHRAYLKNQGWLPHGPNRPMIQKAMATLPKMLQNNGYHTMIIGKYHVGIDFDNGTGNPAEDFYYHDVDFTKPLLDGPTHHGFDEYYGVPGNTEDPLDNEPRILIRNDRFVFTDRSKMKMIGMGKRKDKLIAAPDWTLKQLGALYLKEAHAFIERRAEEGTSPFFLYYAPNANHNQRNPNGAFAVPDSIAGVKIKGQSKYTDGSPAGPREDMVLENDVVFGDLLKKLKQTEDPRWPDHKLIENTLIIFTSDNGPNTKNRSTNGTTNQESGGLRGKKAKIWEGGIRVPFIVYWKGYIQGPKINRNVLSHTDLYATLANIVRHQLQPHEAQDSHSALNYWIGSDEGPDLRPRVFFCNLGAPYLNDALAIRQGSKKLVVDGGLALPSIKNGSRGGLKHAIFYDLDQNTFEEGNFQKNPPSDEAIALGNKLIQLHNQGYARDMNLQPGSQLIQADGWHNLRNDINGAVGFEFRMNATRSVTHLGMWDDHEKDEGVRSARNVPTEHDRDQPSLGGGKKSTLAADHFVMLYELDGHGDAKGLVRVALKGSKPGELENEFRYMPIETTVTLNKDHSYLLLMSTTADDGDTFHDPASYDGLSPLVTPSVKIIRSIMVRGDVNQRDAIPAFSDLSDEYSQFRLPVGPTLKFKAN
;
A
#
# COMPACT_ATOMS: atom_id res chain seq x y z
N SER A 1 85.20 -5.90 -13.24
CA SER A 1 84.11 -6.84 -13.33
C SER A 1 83.62 -7.22 -11.93
N HIS A 2 82.52 -6.64 -11.48
CA HIS A 2 81.83 -7.03 -10.26
C HIS A 2 80.39 -7.39 -10.63
N ALA A 3 80.13 -8.70 -10.62
CA ALA A 3 78.77 -9.22 -10.75
C ALA A 3 78.11 -9.13 -9.38
N VAL A 4 76.97 -8.38 -9.32
CA VAL A 4 76.10 -8.32 -8.14
C VAL A 4 75.16 -9.51 -8.22
N LYS A 5 75.22 -10.41 -7.25
CA LYS A 5 74.30 -11.52 -7.05
C LYS A 5 72.99 -10.96 -6.46
N GLU A 6 71.91 -10.96 -7.21
CA GLU A 6 70.57 -10.69 -6.72
C GLU A 6 70.10 -11.81 -5.79
N LYS A 7 69.53 -11.44 -4.65
CA LYS A 7 68.96 -12.35 -3.64
C LYS A 7 67.61 -12.88 -4.02
N PRO A 8 67.29 -14.17 -3.81
CA PRO A 8 65.99 -14.79 -4.23
C PRO A 8 64.78 -14.47 -3.37
N VAL A 9 64.88 -13.50 -2.46
CA VAL A 9 63.79 -13.20 -1.47
C VAL A 9 62.57 -12.53 -2.08
N ASN A 10 62.73 -11.77 -3.18
CA ASN A 10 61.61 -10.99 -3.75
C ASN A 10 60.65 -11.81 -4.61
N ARG A 11 61.00 -13.01 -5.07
CA ARG A 11 60.08 -13.85 -5.87
C ARG A 11 59.06 -14.61 -5.02
N LEU A 12 59.39 -14.98 -3.78
CA LEU A 12 58.50 -15.71 -2.89
C LEU A 12 57.38 -14.81 -2.33
N ILE A 13 57.70 -13.54 -2.02
CA ILE A 13 56.75 -12.56 -1.54
C ILE A 13 55.75 -12.17 -2.65
N LEU A 14 56.21 -12.03 -3.89
CA LEU A 14 55.35 -11.73 -5.03
C LEU A 14 54.41 -12.89 -5.37
N ILE A 15 54.82 -14.14 -5.25
CA ILE A 15 54.01 -15.32 -5.48
C ILE A 15 52.95 -15.48 -4.38
N LEU A 16 53.29 -15.22 -3.11
CA LEU A 16 52.32 -15.23 -2.01
C LEU A 16 51.29 -14.11 -2.11
N ALA A 17 51.69 -12.89 -2.53
CA ALA A 17 50.79 -11.78 -2.75
C ALA A 17 49.85 -12.03 -3.95
N VAL A 18 50.35 -12.63 -5.03
CA VAL A 18 49.55 -13.02 -6.20
C VAL A 18 48.59 -14.16 -5.85
N PHE A 19 48.98 -15.13 -5.03
CA PHE A 19 48.10 -16.21 -4.56
C PHE A 19 47.05 -15.69 -3.58
N GLN A 20 47.36 -14.74 -2.69
CA GLN A 20 46.39 -14.11 -1.81
C GLN A 20 45.42 -13.21 -2.59
N PHE A 21 45.89 -12.51 -3.64
CA PHE A 21 45.02 -11.72 -4.53
C PHE A 21 44.14 -12.61 -5.41
N MET A 22 44.66 -13.74 -5.91
CA MET A 22 43.88 -14.72 -6.68
C MET A 22 42.83 -15.44 -5.81
N THR A 23 43.11 -15.71 -4.53
CA THR A 23 42.12 -16.30 -3.63
C THR A 23 41.01 -15.29 -3.21
N LEU A 24 41.37 -14.00 -3.02
CA LEU A 24 40.36 -12.96 -2.79
C LEU A 24 39.48 -12.67 -4.03
N THR A 25 40.05 -12.72 -5.23
CA THR A 25 39.28 -12.52 -6.47
C THR A 25 38.46 -13.75 -6.84
N ALA A 26 38.91 -14.97 -6.50
CA ALA A 26 38.15 -16.20 -6.75
C ALA A 26 36.88 -16.29 -5.86
N THR A 27 36.96 -15.87 -4.58
CA THR A 27 35.79 -15.88 -3.69
C THR A 27 34.79 -14.80 -4.04
N ALA A 28 35.18 -13.64 -4.57
CA ALA A 28 34.29 -12.60 -5.04
C ALA A 28 33.62 -12.99 -6.37
N ALA A 29 34.28 -13.76 -7.23
CA ALA A 29 33.76 -14.16 -8.53
C ALA A 29 32.59 -15.18 -8.46
N ASN A 30 32.44 -15.88 -7.36
CA ASN A 30 31.45 -16.95 -7.20
C ASN A 30 30.20 -16.52 -6.42
N ARG A 31 30.14 -15.29 -5.89
CA ARG A 31 28.96 -14.82 -5.19
C ARG A 31 27.78 -14.64 -6.16
N PRO A 32 26.60 -15.22 -5.87
CA PRO A 32 25.43 -15.04 -6.72
C PRO A 32 25.05 -13.54 -6.86
N ALA A 33 24.81 -13.10 -8.09
CA ALA A 33 24.52 -11.70 -8.40
C ALA A 33 23.20 -11.21 -7.76
N LYS A 34 22.26 -12.12 -7.52
CA LYS A 34 20.97 -11.82 -6.87
C LYS A 34 20.98 -12.38 -5.45
N PRO A 35 20.88 -11.54 -4.40
CA PRO A 35 20.77 -12.02 -3.02
C PRO A 35 19.43 -12.70 -2.75
N ASN A 36 19.33 -13.52 -1.72
CA ASN A 36 18.05 -13.76 -1.09
C ASN A 36 17.57 -12.48 -0.40
N ILE A 37 16.27 -12.33 -0.24
CA ILE A 37 15.68 -11.13 0.38
C ILE A 37 14.73 -11.58 1.48
N ILE A 38 14.91 -11.07 2.69
CA ILE A 38 13.97 -11.22 3.79
C ILE A 38 13.52 -9.83 4.22
N LEU A 39 12.22 -9.60 4.17
CA LEU A 39 11.55 -8.42 4.71
C LEU A 39 10.69 -8.86 5.90
N MET A 40 11.11 -8.55 7.12
CA MET A 40 10.25 -8.71 8.30
C MET A 40 9.59 -7.38 8.62
N MET A 41 8.27 -7.36 8.56
CA MET A 41 7.46 -6.20 8.89
C MET A 41 6.62 -6.49 10.14
N ALA A 42 7.04 -5.97 11.28
CA ALA A 42 6.26 -6.01 12.52
C ALA A 42 4.97 -5.20 12.35
N ASP A 43 4.01 -5.45 13.22
CA ASP A 43 2.72 -4.76 13.24
C ASP A 43 2.68 -3.80 14.45
N ASP A 44 2.28 -2.53 14.24
CA ASP A 44 2.12 -1.52 15.29
C ASP A 44 3.37 -1.26 16.15
N MET A 45 4.58 -1.30 15.59
CA MET A 45 5.83 -1.13 16.32
C MET A 45 6.46 0.24 16.05
N GLY A 46 6.70 1.00 17.10
CA GLY A 46 7.36 2.31 17.04
C GLY A 46 8.86 2.26 17.32
N LEU A 47 9.52 3.41 17.19
CA LEU A 47 10.97 3.55 17.40
C LEU A 47 11.39 3.26 18.84
N GLY A 48 10.52 3.57 19.84
CA GLY A 48 10.75 3.28 21.24
C GLY A 48 10.48 1.83 21.65
N ASP A 49 9.91 1.03 20.76
CA ASP A 49 9.67 -0.39 20.96
C ASP A 49 10.91 -1.26 20.70
N THR A 50 12.06 -0.66 20.39
CA THR A 50 13.31 -1.39 20.22
C THR A 50 14.51 -0.63 20.77
N SER A 51 15.36 -1.33 21.50
CA SER A 51 16.60 -0.77 22.06
C SER A 51 17.67 -0.45 21.00
N ALA A 52 17.48 -0.88 19.77
CA ALA A 52 18.33 -0.48 18.65
C ALA A 52 18.36 1.05 18.43
N TYR A 53 17.32 1.77 18.86
CA TYR A 53 17.26 3.24 18.78
C TYR A 53 17.62 3.95 20.08
N LEU A 54 17.98 3.24 21.14
CA LEU A 54 18.39 3.87 22.42
C LEU A 54 19.61 4.75 22.21
N GLY A 55 19.55 5.98 22.68
CA GLY A 55 20.63 6.97 22.53
C GLY A 55 20.78 7.56 21.13
N VAL A 56 19.97 7.14 20.17
CA VAL A 56 20.01 7.65 18.80
C VAL A 56 19.26 8.99 18.72
N ARG A 57 19.83 9.98 18.04
CA ARG A 57 19.16 11.22 17.68
C ARG A 57 18.37 11.02 16.38
N LEU A 58 17.06 11.19 16.44
CA LEU A 58 16.19 11.00 15.28
C LEU A 58 16.36 12.08 14.22
N MET A 59 16.64 13.32 14.67
CA MET A 59 17.08 14.46 13.85
C MET A 59 18.36 15.02 14.47
N GLU A 60 19.10 15.81 13.74
CA GLU A 60 20.40 16.30 14.20
C GLU A 60 20.30 17.09 15.52
N ASN A 61 19.31 17.97 15.62
CA ASN A 61 19.08 18.82 16.78
C ASN A 61 18.14 18.22 17.84
N ALA A 62 17.59 17.00 17.60
CA ALA A 62 16.71 16.36 18.55
C ALA A 62 17.50 15.74 19.73
N PRO A 63 16.92 15.68 20.94
CA PRO A 63 17.49 14.88 22.01
C PRO A 63 17.55 13.40 21.59
N PRO A 64 18.50 12.63 22.13
CA PRO A 64 18.54 11.20 21.87
C PRO A 64 17.32 10.49 22.50
N VAL A 65 16.91 9.38 21.89
CA VAL A 65 15.85 8.53 22.46
C VAL A 65 16.32 8.01 23.81
N ALA A 66 15.63 8.41 24.86
CA ALA A 66 16.10 8.23 26.24
C ALA A 66 15.72 6.87 26.85
N LYS A 67 14.60 6.28 26.41
CA LYS A 67 14.08 5.03 26.95
C LYS A 67 13.39 4.22 25.85
N THR A 68 13.67 2.93 25.82
CA THR A 68 13.12 1.99 24.85
C THR A 68 12.83 0.65 25.49
N LEU A 69 12.12 -0.23 24.76
CA LEU A 69 11.99 -1.63 25.13
C LEU A 69 13.27 -2.38 24.80
N ARG A 70 13.68 -3.35 25.63
CA ARG A 70 14.84 -4.22 25.34
C ARG A 70 14.51 -5.24 24.26
N THR A 71 15.31 -5.24 23.19
CA THR A 71 15.20 -6.13 22.04
C THR A 71 16.59 -6.64 21.66
N PRO A 72 17.17 -7.60 22.41
CA PRO A 72 18.58 -7.96 22.30
C PRO A 72 18.98 -8.50 20.92
N ASN A 73 18.08 -9.16 20.19
CA ASN A 73 18.38 -9.66 18.85
C ASN A 73 18.43 -8.53 17.80
N LEU A 74 17.51 -7.57 17.90
CA LEU A 74 17.53 -6.36 17.05
C LEU A 74 18.75 -5.49 17.37
N ASP A 75 19.17 -5.40 18.64
CA ASP A 75 20.38 -4.70 19.05
C ASP A 75 21.62 -5.35 18.38
N ALA A 76 21.76 -6.67 18.52
CA ALA A 76 22.85 -7.41 17.91
C ALA A 76 22.87 -7.29 16.37
N PHE A 77 21.68 -7.21 15.76
CA PHE A 77 21.53 -7.01 14.33
C PHE A 77 21.93 -5.58 13.90
N SER A 78 21.46 -4.56 14.61
CA SER A 78 21.75 -3.15 14.31
C SER A 78 23.26 -2.83 14.39
N ASN A 79 24.00 -3.54 15.23
CA ASN A 79 25.47 -3.42 15.33
C ASN A 79 26.22 -3.88 14.07
N GLN A 80 25.55 -4.50 13.11
CA GLN A 80 26.13 -4.96 11.83
C GLN A 80 25.38 -4.39 10.63
N ALA A 81 24.37 -3.53 10.86
CA ALA A 81 23.42 -3.07 9.87
C ALA A 81 23.43 -1.55 9.74
N MET A 82 22.71 -1.04 8.77
CA MET A 82 22.37 0.38 8.66
C MET A 82 21.00 0.62 9.30
N LEU A 83 20.96 1.57 10.22
CA LEU A 83 19.77 2.00 10.93
C LEU A 83 19.32 3.35 10.36
N PHE A 84 18.07 3.41 9.91
CA PHE A 84 17.46 4.65 9.43
C PHE A 84 16.70 5.35 10.56
N THR A 85 16.98 6.62 10.76
CA THR A 85 16.26 7.43 11.75
C THR A 85 15.05 8.13 11.18
N ASP A 86 14.93 8.18 9.85
CA ASP A 86 13.91 8.94 9.12
C ASP A 86 13.19 8.09 8.08
N ALA A 87 12.89 6.85 8.46
CA ALA A 87 12.13 5.92 7.64
C ALA A 87 10.64 5.93 8.03
N HIS A 88 9.79 5.90 7.04
CA HIS A 88 8.35 6.08 7.20
C HIS A 88 7.52 4.96 6.59
N ALA A 89 6.51 4.56 7.32
CA ALA A 89 5.34 3.93 6.75
C ALA A 89 4.59 4.96 5.86
N PRO A 90 4.18 4.62 4.65
CA PRO A 90 3.46 5.55 3.76
C PRO A 90 2.08 5.94 4.28
N ALA A 91 1.57 5.21 5.25
CA ALA A 91 0.34 5.55 5.96
C ALA A 91 0.45 5.18 7.44
N SER A 92 -0.36 5.79 8.28
CA SER A 92 -0.44 5.44 9.71
C SER A 92 -1.34 4.24 10.00
N MET A 93 -1.60 3.40 8.99
CA MET A 93 -2.51 2.24 9.04
C MET A 93 -1.95 1.05 8.27
N CYS A 94 -2.17 -0.15 8.80
CA CYS A 94 -1.62 -1.42 8.30
C CYS A 94 -1.93 -1.66 6.82
N SER A 95 -3.21 -1.72 6.43
CA SER A 95 -3.61 -2.08 5.05
C SER A 95 -3.10 -1.08 4.03
N SER A 96 -3.18 0.21 4.34
CA SER A 96 -2.69 1.28 3.47
C SER A 96 -1.18 1.21 3.26
N THR A 97 -0.41 0.93 4.32
CA THR A 97 1.04 0.75 4.21
C THR A 97 1.40 -0.50 3.42
N ARG A 98 0.71 -1.63 3.68
CA ARG A 98 0.97 -2.90 2.97
C ARG A 98 0.65 -2.78 1.49
N TYR A 99 -0.43 -2.08 1.13
CA TYR A 99 -0.72 -1.72 -0.25
C TYR A 99 0.42 -0.93 -0.91
N ALA A 100 0.87 0.15 -0.26
CA ALA A 100 1.90 1.01 -0.83
C ALA A 100 3.27 0.30 -0.95
N LEU A 101 3.63 -0.55 0.02
CA LEU A 101 4.81 -1.38 -0.03
C LEU A 101 4.76 -2.36 -1.21
N LEU A 102 3.63 -3.06 -1.38
CA LEU A 102 3.49 -4.09 -2.40
C LEU A 102 3.36 -3.52 -3.82
N THR A 103 2.88 -2.28 -3.97
CA THR A 103 2.62 -1.67 -5.29
C THR A 103 3.60 -0.57 -5.68
N GLY A 104 4.37 -0.03 -4.74
CA GLY A 104 5.20 1.15 -4.96
C GLY A 104 4.38 2.41 -5.28
N ARG A 105 3.12 2.48 -4.80
CA ARG A 105 2.19 3.58 -5.03
C ARG A 105 1.75 4.20 -3.72
N PHE A 106 1.48 5.49 -3.70
CA PHE A 106 0.90 6.13 -2.52
C PHE A 106 -0.46 5.53 -2.17
N SER A 107 -0.72 5.34 -0.89
CA SER A 107 -1.91 4.64 -0.40
C SER A 107 -3.22 5.29 -0.84
N HIS A 108 -3.27 6.62 -0.93
CA HIS A 108 -4.45 7.36 -1.38
C HIS A 108 -4.81 7.11 -2.86
N ARG A 109 -3.93 6.45 -3.63
CA ARG A 109 -4.20 6.04 -5.01
C ARG A 109 -4.92 4.72 -5.13
N ALA A 110 -5.20 4.02 -4.02
CA ALA A 110 -6.01 2.81 -4.07
C ALA A 110 -7.43 3.14 -4.54
N TYR A 111 -8.00 2.29 -5.39
CA TYR A 111 -9.31 2.52 -6.00
C TYR A 111 -10.49 2.36 -5.04
N LEU A 112 -10.26 1.82 -3.84
CA LEU A 112 -11.33 1.63 -2.86
C LEU A 112 -11.84 2.98 -2.31
N LYS A 113 -13.14 3.06 -2.05
CA LYS A 113 -13.83 4.26 -1.54
C LYS A 113 -13.19 4.87 -0.29
N ASN A 114 -12.50 4.08 0.51
CA ASN A 114 -11.78 4.53 1.70
C ASN A 114 -10.31 4.89 1.44
N GLN A 115 -9.96 5.19 0.22
CA GLN A 115 -8.64 5.71 -0.16
C GLN A 115 -7.48 4.92 0.45
N GLY A 116 -7.43 3.61 0.18
CA GLY A 116 -6.34 2.76 0.64
C GLY A 116 -6.48 2.25 2.07
N TRP A 117 -7.65 2.33 2.65
CA TRP A 117 -7.99 1.61 3.88
C TRP A 117 -8.97 0.48 3.61
N LEU A 118 -8.70 -0.70 4.17
CA LEU A 118 -9.57 -1.86 4.07
C LEU A 118 -10.58 -1.83 5.23
N PRO A 119 -11.87 -1.61 4.98
CA PRO A 119 -12.89 -1.64 6.02
C PRO A 119 -13.12 -3.06 6.55
N HIS A 120 -13.85 -3.21 7.64
CA HIS A 120 -14.22 -4.52 8.18
C HIS A 120 -15.35 -5.16 7.37
N GLY A 121 -15.32 -6.48 7.26
CA GLY A 121 -16.26 -7.28 6.51
C GLY A 121 -15.79 -7.60 5.09
N PRO A 122 -16.67 -8.16 4.23
CA PRO A 122 -16.30 -8.51 2.87
C PRO A 122 -15.88 -7.29 2.08
N ASN A 123 -14.66 -7.33 1.57
CA ASN A 123 -14.06 -6.24 0.83
C ASN A 123 -13.38 -6.76 -0.42
N ARG A 124 -13.41 -5.98 -1.48
CA ARG A 124 -12.60 -6.25 -2.65
C ARG A 124 -11.12 -6.08 -2.32
N PRO A 125 -10.24 -6.88 -2.92
CA PRO A 125 -8.81 -6.68 -2.82
C PRO A 125 -8.42 -5.25 -3.21
N MET A 126 -7.56 -4.61 -2.40
CA MET A 126 -7.03 -3.28 -2.71
C MET A 126 -6.13 -3.29 -3.95
N ILE A 127 -5.48 -4.42 -4.20
CA ILE A 127 -4.61 -4.61 -5.37
C ILE A 127 -5.46 -5.24 -6.48
N GLN A 128 -5.58 -4.53 -7.59
CA GLN A 128 -6.31 -5.01 -8.75
C GLN A 128 -5.50 -6.10 -9.48
N LYS A 129 -6.16 -7.08 -10.08
CA LYS A 129 -5.51 -8.25 -10.72
C LYS A 129 -4.42 -7.90 -11.74
N ALA A 130 -4.59 -6.83 -12.51
CA ALA A 130 -3.62 -6.38 -13.50
C ALA A 130 -2.51 -5.49 -12.95
N MET A 131 -2.56 -5.13 -11.66
CA MET A 131 -1.61 -4.21 -11.06
C MET A 131 -0.24 -4.88 -10.87
N ALA A 132 0.81 -4.15 -11.24
CA ALA A 132 2.17 -4.58 -10.96
C ALA A 132 2.45 -4.56 -9.45
N THR A 133 3.06 -5.62 -8.94
CA THR A 133 3.40 -5.76 -7.53
C THR A 133 4.86 -6.10 -7.33
N LEU A 134 5.41 -5.74 -6.18
CA LEU A 134 6.77 -6.05 -5.79
C LEU A 134 7.08 -7.57 -5.86
N PRO A 135 6.26 -8.48 -5.28
CA PRO A 135 6.53 -9.90 -5.41
C PRO A 135 6.43 -10.38 -6.85
N LYS A 136 5.51 -9.85 -7.66
CA LYS A 136 5.41 -10.21 -9.09
C LYS A 136 6.63 -9.76 -9.88
N MET A 137 7.14 -8.57 -9.61
CA MET A 137 8.39 -8.08 -10.20
C MET A 137 9.56 -9.00 -9.83
N LEU A 138 9.69 -9.38 -8.56
CA LEU A 138 10.75 -10.31 -8.12
C LEU A 138 10.59 -11.70 -8.73
N GLN A 139 9.37 -12.25 -8.78
CA GLN A 139 9.06 -13.52 -9.45
C GLN A 139 9.48 -13.50 -10.92
N ASN A 140 9.13 -12.44 -11.65
CA ASN A 140 9.54 -12.24 -13.04
C ASN A 140 11.07 -12.13 -13.21
N ASN A 141 11.80 -11.82 -12.14
CA ASN A 141 13.26 -11.78 -12.10
C ASN A 141 13.89 -13.06 -11.52
N GLY A 142 13.13 -14.15 -11.43
CA GLY A 142 13.62 -15.48 -11.06
C GLY A 142 13.69 -15.74 -9.55
N TYR A 143 13.01 -14.94 -8.73
CA TYR A 143 12.85 -15.22 -7.31
C TYR A 143 11.71 -16.21 -7.07
N HIS A 144 11.89 -17.09 -6.09
CA HIS A 144 10.80 -17.81 -5.47
C HIS A 144 10.26 -16.97 -4.29
N THR A 145 8.98 -16.65 -4.31
CA THR A 145 8.40 -15.62 -3.44
C THR A 145 7.42 -16.22 -2.44
N MET A 146 7.55 -15.85 -1.17
CA MET A 146 6.64 -16.31 -0.11
C MET A 146 6.25 -15.18 0.82
N ILE A 147 4.99 -15.15 1.21
CA ILE A 147 4.50 -14.36 2.35
C ILE A 147 4.05 -15.27 3.48
N ILE A 148 4.50 -14.97 4.70
CA ILE A 148 4.08 -15.65 5.92
C ILE A 148 3.46 -14.63 6.87
N GLY A 149 2.23 -14.91 7.32
CA GLY A 149 1.51 -14.10 8.29
C GLY A 149 0.39 -13.25 7.71
N LYS A 150 0.29 -12.02 8.14
CA LYS A 150 -0.80 -11.08 7.83
C LYS A 150 -0.65 -10.48 6.42
N TYR A 151 -1.62 -10.70 5.55
CA TYR A 151 -1.68 -10.08 4.21
C TYR A 151 -2.30 -8.67 4.25
N HIS A 152 -3.53 -8.55 4.67
CA HIS A 152 -4.29 -7.34 5.00
C HIS A 152 -4.41 -6.29 3.88
N VAL A 153 -4.52 -6.72 2.64
CA VAL A 153 -4.87 -5.87 1.49
C VAL A 153 -6.09 -6.41 0.72
N GLY A 154 -6.89 -7.22 1.41
CA GLY A 154 -8.13 -7.82 0.89
C GLY A 154 -7.91 -9.18 0.23
N ILE A 155 -8.87 -10.06 0.43
CA ILE A 155 -8.95 -11.40 -0.15
C ILE A 155 -10.39 -11.64 -0.57
N ASP A 156 -10.62 -12.11 -1.79
CA ASP A 156 -11.92 -12.59 -2.23
C ASP A 156 -12.06 -14.09 -1.95
N PHE A 157 -12.99 -14.43 -1.05
CA PHE A 157 -13.37 -15.79 -0.73
C PHE A 157 -14.53 -16.23 -1.62
N ASP A 158 -14.49 -17.48 -2.11
CA ASP A 158 -15.56 -18.06 -2.92
C ASP A 158 -16.77 -18.43 -2.06
N ASN A 159 -17.98 -18.04 -2.46
CA ASN A 159 -19.23 -18.40 -1.81
C ASN A 159 -19.80 -19.77 -2.28
N GLY A 160 -19.00 -20.56 -2.99
CA GLY A 160 -19.39 -21.87 -3.56
C GLY A 160 -19.95 -21.79 -4.99
N THR A 161 -20.20 -20.60 -5.51
CA THR A 161 -20.72 -20.39 -6.87
C THR A 161 -19.72 -19.76 -7.84
N GLY A 162 -18.50 -19.52 -7.40
CA GLY A 162 -17.49 -18.79 -8.16
C GLY A 162 -17.61 -17.25 -8.03
N ASN A 163 -18.43 -16.78 -7.10
CA ASN A 163 -18.54 -15.35 -6.78
C ASN A 163 -17.94 -15.07 -5.40
N PRO A 164 -17.50 -13.82 -5.14
CA PRO A 164 -17.04 -13.42 -3.82
C PRO A 164 -18.11 -13.59 -2.75
N ALA A 165 -17.67 -13.96 -1.54
CA ALA A 165 -18.51 -13.98 -0.35
C ALA A 165 -18.91 -12.55 0.03
N GLU A 166 -20.17 -12.39 0.50
CA GLU A 166 -20.78 -11.09 0.75
C GLU A 166 -21.31 -10.93 2.18
N ASP A 167 -21.44 -12.02 2.92
CA ASP A 167 -21.89 -11.97 4.31
C ASP A 167 -20.87 -11.23 5.19
N PHE A 168 -21.35 -10.26 5.98
CA PHE A 168 -20.49 -9.42 6.82
C PHE A 168 -19.59 -10.20 7.81
N TYR A 169 -20.01 -11.41 8.18
CA TYR A 169 -19.24 -12.33 9.02
C TYR A 169 -18.72 -13.54 8.25
N TYR A 170 -18.78 -13.51 6.92
CA TYR A 170 -18.30 -14.56 6.03
C TYR A 170 -18.99 -15.92 6.23
N HIS A 171 -20.28 -15.89 6.64
CA HIS A 171 -21.07 -17.13 6.82
C HIS A 171 -21.41 -17.81 5.50
N ASP A 172 -21.32 -17.12 4.38
CA ASP A 172 -21.55 -17.63 3.03
C ASP A 172 -20.28 -18.20 2.35
N VAL A 173 -19.12 -18.15 2.98
CA VAL A 173 -17.87 -18.73 2.43
C VAL A 173 -17.95 -20.24 2.30
N ASP A 174 -17.61 -20.76 1.13
CA ASP A 174 -17.33 -22.20 0.93
C ASP A 174 -15.83 -22.48 1.15
N PHE A 175 -15.49 -22.93 2.34
CA PHE A 175 -14.11 -23.20 2.75
C PHE A 175 -13.42 -24.33 1.97
N THR A 176 -14.15 -25.08 1.13
CA THR A 176 -13.59 -26.12 0.26
C THR A 176 -13.06 -25.59 -1.06
N LYS A 177 -13.42 -24.35 -1.41
CA LYS A 177 -13.02 -23.69 -2.64
C LYS A 177 -11.69 -22.95 -2.51
N PRO A 178 -10.98 -22.76 -3.61
CA PRO A 178 -9.83 -21.85 -3.62
C PRO A 178 -10.27 -20.39 -3.45
N LEU A 179 -9.34 -19.54 -3.06
CA LEU A 179 -9.54 -18.10 -3.08
C LEU A 179 -9.79 -17.62 -4.53
N LEU A 180 -10.70 -16.68 -4.71
CA LEU A 180 -10.92 -16.01 -6.00
C LEU A 180 -9.84 -14.97 -6.29
N ASP A 181 -9.35 -14.34 -5.23
CA ASP A 181 -8.22 -13.40 -5.28
C ASP A 181 -7.50 -13.36 -3.93
N GLY A 182 -6.17 -13.16 -3.96
CA GLY A 182 -5.35 -13.15 -2.75
C GLY A 182 -3.85 -13.15 -3.06
N PRO A 183 -2.99 -13.43 -2.09
CA PRO A 183 -1.55 -13.27 -2.23
C PRO A 183 -0.94 -13.96 -3.45
N THR A 184 -1.35 -15.20 -3.74
CA THR A 184 -0.81 -15.98 -4.87
C THR A 184 -1.23 -15.44 -6.24
N HIS A 185 -2.31 -14.65 -6.30
CA HIS A 185 -2.75 -13.95 -7.52
C HIS A 185 -1.93 -12.68 -7.80
N HIS A 186 -1.20 -12.20 -6.79
CA HIS A 186 -0.42 -10.96 -6.83
C HIS A 186 1.09 -11.17 -6.78
N GLY A 187 1.56 -12.38 -7.16
CA GLY A 187 2.98 -12.66 -7.40
C GLY A 187 3.72 -13.33 -6.25
N PHE A 188 3.02 -13.82 -5.22
CA PHE A 188 3.61 -14.77 -4.29
C PHE A 188 3.42 -16.21 -4.80
N ASP A 189 4.50 -16.99 -4.84
CA ASP A 189 4.43 -18.41 -5.17
C ASP A 189 3.81 -19.21 -4.03
N GLU A 190 4.09 -18.81 -2.78
CA GLU A 190 3.58 -19.43 -1.57
C GLU A 190 2.99 -18.41 -0.59
N TYR A 191 1.95 -18.81 0.09
CA TYR A 191 1.34 -18.07 1.19
C TYR A 191 1.02 -18.99 2.37
N TYR A 192 1.35 -18.55 3.58
CA TYR A 192 0.87 -19.19 4.81
C TYR A 192 0.53 -18.13 5.85
N GLY A 193 -0.74 -17.97 6.18
CA GLY A 193 -1.11 -16.89 7.09
C GLY A 193 -2.60 -16.66 7.23
N VAL A 194 -2.94 -15.40 7.52
CA VAL A 194 -4.29 -14.93 7.81
C VAL A 194 -4.63 -13.71 6.95
N PRO A 195 -5.91 -13.51 6.62
CA PRO A 195 -6.34 -12.42 5.74
C PRO A 195 -5.99 -11.04 6.27
N GLY A 196 -6.15 -10.82 7.57
CA GLY A 196 -6.04 -9.50 8.20
C GLY A 196 -5.54 -9.57 9.65
N ASN A 197 -6.17 -8.81 10.53
CA ASN A 197 -5.71 -8.66 11.92
C ASN A 197 -5.98 -9.90 12.78
N THR A 198 -7.12 -10.53 12.60
CA THR A 198 -7.57 -11.74 13.34
C THR A 198 -7.80 -11.56 14.84
N GLU A 199 -7.86 -10.34 15.31
CA GLU A 199 -8.14 -10.04 16.72
C GLU A 199 -9.62 -9.80 16.98
N ASP A 200 -10.06 -10.15 18.18
CA ASP A 200 -11.33 -9.72 18.71
C ASP A 200 -11.15 -8.38 19.47
N PRO A 201 -12.06 -7.42 19.28
CA PRO A 201 -13.33 -7.43 18.54
C PRO A 201 -13.25 -6.75 17.16
N LEU A 202 -12.09 -6.60 16.55
CA LEU A 202 -11.88 -5.66 15.43
C LEU A 202 -12.18 -6.24 14.06
N ASP A 203 -11.91 -7.53 13.84
CA ASP A 203 -12.02 -8.15 12.52
C ASP A 203 -13.16 -9.16 12.41
N ASN A 204 -13.63 -9.33 11.18
CA ASN A 204 -14.72 -10.26 10.86
C ASN A 204 -14.24 -11.45 10.05
N GLU A 205 -13.03 -11.40 9.49
CA GLU A 205 -12.47 -12.46 8.65
C GLU A 205 -12.45 -13.82 9.38
N PRO A 206 -12.56 -14.92 8.64
CA PRO A 206 -12.51 -16.27 9.22
C PRO A 206 -11.21 -16.51 10.00
N ARG A 207 -11.33 -17.06 11.19
CA ARG A 207 -10.21 -17.47 12.05
C ARG A 207 -9.69 -18.84 11.63
N ILE A 208 -9.22 -18.92 10.39
CA ILE A 208 -8.70 -20.12 9.76
C ILE A 208 -7.45 -19.75 8.97
N LEU A 209 -6.38 -20.52 9.16
CA LEU A 209 -5.15 -20.33 8.38
C LEU A 209 -5.40 -20.66 6.90
N ILE A 210 -4.70 -19.95 6.06
CA ILE A 210 -4.70 -20.14 4.60
C ILE A 210 -3.31 -20.62 4.19
N ARG A 211 -3.26 -21.61 3.30
CA ARG A 211 -2.05 -22.05 2.61
C ARG A 211 -2.25 -21.86 1.11
N ASN A 212 -1.42 -21.01 0.52
CA ASN A 212 -1.52 -20.61 -0.87
C ASN A 212 -2.89 -19.98 -1.18
N ASP A 213 -3.73 -20.67 -1.91
CA ASP A 213 -5.08 -20.26 -2.27
C ASP A 213 -6.18 -21.06 -1.54
N ARG A 214 -5.84 -21.80 -0.47
CA ARG A 214 -6.80 -22.70 0.21
C ARG A 214 -6.75 -22.57 1.72
N PHE A 215 -7.92 -22.71 2.33
CA PHE A 215 -8.03 -22.85 3.78
C PHE A 215 -7.39 -24.16 4.26
N VAL A 216 -6.65 -24.08 5.36
CA VAL A 216 -6.00 -25.25 5.99
C VAL A 216 -7.04 -26.19 6.64
N PHE A 217 -8.17 -25.63 7.07
CA PHE A 217 -9.28 -26.37 7.66
C PHE A 217 -10.58 -26.06 6.91
N THR A 218 -11.30 -27.10 6.46
CA THR A 218 -12.45 -26.97 5.55
C THR A 218 -13.75 -27.59 6.05
N ASP A 219 -13.71 -28.44 7.10
CA ASP A 219 -14.89 -29.13 7.63
C ASP A 219 -15.77 -28.16 8.45
N ARG A 220 -16.72 -27.51 7.78
CA ARG A 220 -17.60 -26.52 8.39
C ARG A 220 -18.38 -27.06 9.60
N SER A 221 -18.72 -28.37 9.61
CA SER A 221 -19.49 -28.99 10.70
C SER A 221 -18.73 -28.99 12.03
N LYS A 222 -17.40 -28.91 11.99
CA LYS A 222 -16.52 -28.86 13.16
C LYS A 222 -16.04 -27.46 13.51
N MET A 223 -16.33 -26.46 12.68
CA MET A 223 -15.97 -25.07 12.98
C MET A 223 -16.74 -24.57 14.19
N LYS A 224 -16.12 -23.70 14.95
CA LYS A 224 -16.72 -23.06 16.12
C LYS A 224 -17.04 -21.60 15.82
N MET A 225 -18.06 -21.10 16.52
CA MET A 225 -18.38 -19.68 16.51
C MET A 225 -17.71 -19.03 17.71
N ILE A 226 -16.95 -17.98 17.47
CA ILE A 226 -16.23 -17.21 18.50
C ILE A 226 -16.55 -15.73 18.38
N GLY A 227 -15.94 -14.91 19.22
CA GLY A 227 -16.05 -13.46 19.21
C GLY A 227 -16.45 -12.90 20.56
N MET A 228 -16.36 -11.58 20.71
CA MET A 228 -16.68 -10.87 21.95
C MET A 228 -17.51 -9.61 21.66
N GLY A 229 -18.15 -9.10 22.71
CA GLY A 229 -18.98 -7.88 22.60
C GLY A 229 -20.11 -8.06 21.58
N LYS A 230 -20.27 -7.15 20.66
CA LYS A 230 -21.28 -7.19 19.60
C LYS A 230 -21.05 -8.32 18.57
N ARG A 231 -19.83 -8.88 18.50
CA ARG A 231 -19.45 -10.01 17.65
C ARG A 231 -19.50 -11.35 18.38
N LYS A 232 -20.00 -11.38 19.61
CA LYS A 232 -20.09 -12.62 20.39
C LYS A 232 -20.77 -13.72 19.57
N ASP A 233 -20.08 -14.84 19.42
CA ASP A 233 -20.53 -16.04 18.71
C ASP A 233 -20.94 -15.79 17.23
N LYS A 234 -20.28 -14.83 16.56
CA LYS A 234 -20.53 -14.53 15.15
C LYS A 234 -19.38 -14.83 14.22
N LEU A 235 -18.16 -14.97 14.75
CA LEU A 235 -16.95 -15.19 13.96
C LEU A 235 -16.68 -16.68 13.77
N ILE A 236 -16.44 -17.10 12.54
CA ILE A 236 -16.13 -18.49 12.22
C ILE A 236 -14.65 -18.77 12.51
N ALA A 237 -14.38 -19.87 13.20
CA ALA A 237 -13.02 -20.29 13.51
C ALA A 237 -12.82 -21.79 13.36
N ALA A 238 -11.60 -22.20 12.99
CA ALA A 238 -11.16 -23.60 13.07
C ALA A 238 -11.23 -24.11 14.53
N PRO A 239 -11.43 -25.41 14.75
CA PRO A 239 -11.60 -25.98 16.10
C PRO A 239 -10.42 -25.70 17.03
N ASP A 240 -9.20 -25.71 16.47
CA ASP A 240 -7.92 -25.52 17.19
C ASP A 240 -7.41 -24.10 17.14
N TRP A 241 -8.19 -23.16 16.61
CA TRP A 241 -7.77 -21.77 16.49
C TRP A 241 -7.40 -21.15 17.82
N THR A 242 -6.21 -20.57 17.88
CA THR A 242 -5.74 -19.72 18.96
C THR A 242 -4.70 -18.72 18.49
N LEU A 243 -4.86 -17.46 18.86
CA LEU A 243 -3.93 -16.38 18.50
C LEU A 243 -2.51 -16.60 19.04
N LYS A 244 -2.39 -17.23 20.21
CA LYS A 244 -1.08 -17.50 20.84
C LYS A 244 -0.15 -18.38 20.03
N GLN A 245 -0.67 -19.18 19.12
CA GLN A 245 0.13 -20.13 18.32
C GLN A 245 0.63 -19.52 17.02
N LEU A 246 0.10 -18.37 16.59
CA LEU A 246 0.43 -17.81 15.28
C LEU A 246 1.92 -17.59 15.09
N GLY A 247 2.60 -16.95 16.04
CA GLY A 247 4.04 -16.72 15.95
C GLY A 247 4.86 -18.01 15.82
N ALA A 248 4.54 -19.04 16.61
CA ALA A 248 5.21 -20.35 16.52
C ALA A 248 4.93 -21.08 15.20
N LEU A 249 3.68 -21.01 14.69
CA LEU A 249 3.32 -21.60 13.40
C LEU A 249 4.03 -20.90 12.23
N TYR A 250 4.09 -19.58 12.26
CA TYR A 250 4.78 -18.79 11.24
C TYR A 250 6.28 -19.04 11.26
N LEU A 251 6.91 -19.10 12.45
CA LEU A 251 8.34 -19.40 12.57
C LEU A 251 8.65 -20.79 12.04
N LYS A 252 7.84 -21.80 12.39
CA LYS A 252 7.98 -23.17 11.86
C LYS A 252 7.90 -23.19 10.33
N GLU A 253 6.94 -22.48 9.75
CA GLU A 253 6.78 -22.41 8.30
C GLU A 253 7.95 -21.68 7.63
N ALA A 254 8.47 -20.61 8.25
CA ALA A 254 9.64 -19.90 7.75
C ALA A 254 10.90 -20.78 7.72
N HIS A 255 11.12 -21.59 8.76
CA HIS A 255 12.19 -22.57 8.78
C HIS A 255 12.04 -23.61 7.66
N ALA A 256 10.84 -24.18 7.52
CA ALA A 256 10.56 -25.14 6.47
C ALA A 256 10.74 -24.54 5.06
N PHE A 257 10.33 -23.28 4.87
CA PHE A 257 10.57 -22.57 3.62
C PHE A 257 12.07 -22.39 3.33
N ILE A 258 12.85 -21.94 4.30
CA ILE A 258 14.30 -21.75 4.14
C ILE A 258 14.97 -23.11 3.82
N GLU A 259 14.55 -24.20 4.48
CA GLU A 259 15.06 -25.56 4.21
C GLU A 259 14.74 -26.00 2.79
N ARG A 260 13.48 -25.88 2.35
CA ARG A 260 13.09 -26.22 0.96
C ARG A 260 13.90 -25.41 -0.07
N ARG A 261 14.12 -24.11 0.17
CA ARG A 261 14.93 -23.28 -0.75
C ARG A 261 16.39 -23.69 -0.77
N ALA A 262 16.93 -24.10 0.37
CA ALA A 262 18.29 -24.61 0.45
C ALA A 262 18.46 -25.97 -0.25
N GLU A 263 17.46 -26.84 -0.17
CA GLU A 263 17.46 -28.15 -0.84
C GLU A 263 17.28 -28.03 -2.36
N GLU A 264 16.40 -27.16 -2.83
CA GLU A 264 16.13 -26.98 -4.27
C GLU A 264 17.23 -26.22 -5.01
N GLY A 265 17.96 -25.35 -4.35
CA GLY A 265 19.27 -24.84 -4.71
C GLY A 265 19.39 -23.95 -5.95
N THR A 266 18.35 -23.64 -6.68
CA THR A 266 18.46 -23.07 -8.03
C THR A 266 18.17 -21.58 -8.13
N SER A 267 17.29 -21.03 -7.32
CA SER A 267 16.82 -19.65 -7.40
C SER A 267 16.96 -18.89 -6.08
N PRO A 268 17.15 -17.56 -6.12
CA PRO A 268 17.04 -16.74 -4.93
C PRO A 268 15.58 -16.74 -4.43
N PHE A 269 15.39 -16.44 -3.15
CA PHE A 269 14.05 -16.32 -2.58
C PHE A 269 13.78 -14.91 -2.04
N PHE A 270 12.49 -14.56 -2.03
CA PHE A 270 11.95 -13.42 -1.32
C PHE A 270 10.96 -13.91 -0.26
N LEU A 271 11.27 -13.66 1.00
CA LEU A 271 10.39 -13.95 2.12
C LEU A 271 9.88 -12.63 2.73
N TYR A 272 8.58 -12.38 2.60
CA TYR A 272 7.89 -11.33 3.34
C TYR A 272 7.28 -11.94 4.60
N TYR A 273 7.94 -11.73 5.74
CA TYR A 273 7.49 -12.20 7.05
C TYR A 273 6.73 -11.09 7.77
N ALA A 274 5.43 -11.29 7.95
CA ALA A 274 4.49 -10.30 8.46
C ALA A 274 3.72 -10.84 9.68
N PRO A 275 4.37 -10.90 10.86
CA PRO A 275 3.74 -11.43 12.07
C PRO A 275 2.55 -10.57 12.50
N ASN A 276 1.57 -11.20 13.18
CA ASN A 276 0.47 -10.51 13.83
C ASN A 276 0.83 -10.04 15.25
N ALA A 277 1.93 -10.51 15.82
CA ALA A 277 2.40 -10.13 17.14
C ALA A 277 2.56 -8.61 17.24
N ASN A 278 2.26 -8.07 18.44
CA ASN A 278 2.25 -6.66 18.78
C ASN A 278 1.03 -5.86 18.24
N HIS A 279 0.30 -6.29 17.24
CA HIS A 279 -1.04 -5.76 16.99
C HIS A 279 -1.92 -6.09 18.22
N ASN A 280 -2.98 -5.36 18.45
CA ASN A 280 -3.86 -5.48 19.62
C ASN A 280 -4.53 -6.87 19.73
N GLN A 281 -3.75 -7.94 19.58
CA GLN A 281 -4.23 -9.32 19.56
C GLN A 281 -4.80 -9.70 20.92
N ARG A 282 -6.12 -9.86 20.97
CA ARG A 282 -6.83 -10.25 22.18
C ARG A 282 -7.62 -11.53 21.96
N ASN A 283 -7.55 -12.40 22.96
CA ASN A 283 -8.43 -13.55 23.08
C ASN A 283 -9.87 -13.10 23.30
N PRO A 284 -10.86 -13.98 23.10
CA PRO A 284 -12.28 -13.68 23.34
C PRO A 284 -12.60 -13.19 24.76
N ASN A 285 -11.74 -13.42 25.75
CA ASN A 285 -11.87 -12.90 27.11
C ASN A 285 -11.25 -11.49 27.31
N GLY A 286 -10.74 -10.87 26.23
CA GLY A 286 -10.13 -9.54 26.27
C GLY A 286 -8.66 -9.49 26.69
N ALA A 287 -8.06 -10.60 27.10
CA ALA A 287 -6.65 -10.67 27.46
C ALA A 287 -5.75 -10.68 26.20
N PHE A 288 -4.56 -10.07 26.27
CA PHE A 288 -3.58 -10.18 25.20
C PHE A 288 -3.17 -11.64 24.95
N ALA A 289 -3.03 -12.00 23.68
CA ALA A 289 -2.69 -13.36 23.27
C ALA A 289 -1.17 -13.59 23.26
N VAL A 290 -0.53 -13.34 24.40
CA VAL A 290 0.92 -13.54 24.57
C VAL A 290 1.23 -15.02 24.69
N PRO A 291 2.16 -15.58 23.87
CA PRO A 291 2.62 -16.96 24.05
C PRO A 291 3.44 -17.11 25.33
N ASP A 292 3.40 -18.29 25.94
CA ASP A 292 4.22 -18.57 27.12
C ASP A 292 5.72 -18.61 26.75
N SER A 293 6.03 -19.19 25.60
CA SER A 293 7.39 -19.25 25.01
C SER A 293 7.34 -19.37 23.50
N ILE A 294 8.42 -18.97 22.82
CA ILE A 294 8.67 -19.20 21.38
C ILE A 294 10.14 -19.52 21.17
N ALA A 295 10.47 -20.42 20.27
CA ALA A 295 11.86 -20.88 20.02
C ALA A 295 12.64 -21.25 21.31
N GLY A 296 11.98 -21.79 22.32
CA GLY A 296 12.57 -22.14 23.61
C GLY A 296 12.78 -20.96 24.57
N VAL A 297 12.46 -19.73 24.17
CA VAL A 297 12.58 -18.52 25.00
C VAL A 297 11.24 -18.18 25.65
N LYS A 298 11.24 -17.91 26.95
CA LYS A 298 10.05 -17.43 27.66
C LYS A 298 9.70 -16.03 27.18
N ILE A 299 8.41 -15.76 26.97
CA ILE A 299 7.91 -14.47 26.47
C ILE A 299 7.04 -13.78 27.52
N LYS A 300 5.98 -14.46 27.95
CA LYS A 300 4.98 -13.86 28.85
C LYS A 300 5.60 -13.34 30.15
N GLY A 301 5.43 -12.06 30.41
CA GLY A 301 5.93 -11.37 31.60
C GLY A 301 7.46 -11.15 31.62
N GLN A 302 8.15 -11.27 30.46
CA GLN A 302 9.60 -11.14 30.40
C GLN A 302 10.08 -9.81 29.83
N SER A 303 9.22 -9.06 29.15
CA SER A 303 9.60 -7.78 28.58
C SER A 303 10.01 -6.75 29.64
N LYS A 304 11.06 -6.00 29.35
CA LYS A 304 11.60 -4.94 30.21
C LYS A 304 12.03 -3.76 29.38
N TYR A 305 11.88 -2.59 29.96
CA TYR A 305 12.49 -1.38 29.40
C TYR A 305 14.02 -1.35 29.68
N THR A 306 14.71 -0.47 28.98
CA THR A 306 16.18 -0.30 29.10
C THR A 306 16.62 0.20 30.47
N ASP A 307 15.75 0.84 31.24
CA ASP A 307 15.97 1.21 32.66
C ASP A 307 15.74 0.04 33.63
N GLY A 308 15.39 -1.15 33.16
CA GLY A 308 15.12 -2.34 33.95
C GLY A 308 13.69 -2.46 34.46
N SER A 309 12.85 -1.45 34.30
CA SER A 309 11.45 -1.51 34.70
C SER A 309 10.69 -2.56 33.90
N PRO A 310 9.74 -3.30 34.52
CA PRO A 310 8.93 -4.28 33.80
C PRO A 310 8.01 -3.58 32.81
N ALA A 311 7.75 -4.25 31.66
CA ALA A 311 6.81 -3.79 30.65
C ALA A 311 5.50 -4.61 30.72
N GLY A 312 4.58 -4.36 29.80
CA GLY A 312 3.26 -4.97 29.78
C GLY A 312 3.10 -6.10 28.75
N PRO A 313 1.89 -6.70 28.70
CA PRO A 313 1.64 -7.80 27.76
C PRO A 313 1.75 -7.41 26.26
N ARG A 314 1.55 -6.14 25.90
CA ARG A 314 1.81 -5.65 24.54
C ARG A 314 3.31 -5.73 24.22
N GLU A 315 4.12 -5.32 25.19
CA GLU A 315 5.58 -5.31 25.05
C GLU A 315 6.16 -6.73 25.06
N ASP A 316 5.47 -7.68 25.73
CA ASP A 316 5.81 -9.10 25.60
C ASP A 316 5.66 -9.59 24.14
N MET A 317 4.67 -9.08 23.40
CA MET A 317 4.51 -9.43 21.98
C MET A 317 5.55 -8.75 21.08
N VAL A 318 6.10 -7.60 21.49
CA VAL A 318 7.28 -7.02 20.83
C VAL A 318 8.52 -7.89 21.09
N LEU A 319 8.67 -8.41 22.30
CA LEU A 319 9.72 -9.37 22.65
C LEU A 319 9.59 -10.67 21.83
N GLU A 320 8.35 -11.13 21.58
CA GLU A 320 8.09 -12.25 20.65
C GLU A 320 8.67 -11.97 19.27
N ASN A 321 8.42 -10.79 18.69
CA ASN A 321 8.98 -10.39 17.41
C ASN A 321 10.51 -10.37 17.41
N ASP A 322 11.13 -9.87 18.46
CA ASP A 322 12.60 -9.85 18.61
C ASP A 322 13.18 -11.28 18.65
N VAL A 323 12.55 -12.17 19.41
CA VAL A 323 12.98 -13.59 19.52
C VAL A 323 12.82 -14.32 18.18
N VAL A 324 11.68 -14.14 17.50
CA VAL A 324 11.43 -14.71 16.17
C VAL A 324 12.47 -14.23 15.17
N PHE A 325 12.74 -12.92 15.17
CA PHE A 325 13.76 -12.35 14.28
C PHE A 325 15.14 -12.94 14.54
N GLY A 326 15.53 -13.04 15.83
CA GLY A 326 16.80 -13.65 16.23
C GLY A 326 16.93 -15.11 15.78
N ASP A 327 15.84 -15.87 15.86
CA ASP A 327 15.82 -17.27 15.47
C ASP A 327 15.88 -17.45 13.94
N LEU A 328 15.22 -16.57 13.17
CA LEU A 328 15.38 -16.50 11.71
C LEU A 328 16.82 -16.21 11.30
N LEU A 329 17.48 -15.24 11.95
CA LEU A 329 18.90 -14.95 11.71
C LEU A 329 19.79 -16.14 12.03
N LYS A 330 19.50 -16.86 13.13
CA LYS A 330 20.21 -18.08 13.50
C LYS A 330 20.05 -19.16 12.43
N LYS A 331 18.83 -19.36 11.91
CA LYS A 331 18.56 -20.31 10.83
C LYS A 331 19.40 -20.00 9.59
N LEU A 332 19.45 -18.74 9.16
CA LEU A 332 20.26 -18.31 8.02
C LEU A 332 21.78 -18.50 8.24
N LYS A 333 22.27 -18.32 9.47
CA LYS A 333 23.67 -18.53 9.83
C LYS A 333 24.07 -20.01 9.86
N GLN A 334 23.09 -20.90 10.05
CA GLN A 334 23.32 -22.36 10.12
C GLN A 334 23.14 -23.06 8.77
N THR A 335 22.33 -22.51 7.88
CA THR A 335 21.99 -23.12 6.59
C THR A 335 23.00 -22.74 5.52
N GLU A 336 23.53 -23.73 4.77
CA GLU A 336 24.42 -23.49 3.61
C GLU A 336 23.65 -22.76 2.50
N ASP A 337 24.34 -21.88 1.76
CA ASP A 337 23.77 -21.33 0.53
C ASP A 337 24.08 -22.26 -0.65
N PRO A 338 23.11 -22.98 -1.19
CA PRO A 338 23.34 -23.95 -2.27
C PRO A 338 23.82 -23.26 -3.57
N ARG A 339 23.60 -21.96 -3.69
CA ARG A 339 24.04 -21.14 -4.84
C ARG A 339 25.46 -20.59 -4.65
N TRP A 340 25.99 -20.68 -3.43
CA TRP A 340 27.33 -20.22 -3.09
C TRP A 340 28.02 -21.20 -2.13
N PRO A 341 28.58 -22.30 -2.66
CA PRO A 341 29.21 -23.34 -1.86
C PRO A 341 30.19 -22.78 -0.83
N ASP A 342 30.30 -23.44 0.31
CA ASP A 342 31.13 -23.05 1.47
C ASP A 342 30.70 -21.73 2.18
N HIS A 343 29.54 -21.18 1.84
CA HIS A 343 28.98 -20.00 2.48
C HIS A 343 27.60 -20.26 3.06
N LYS A 344 27.23 -19.52 4.09
CA LYS A 344 25.93 -19.58 4.71
C LYS A 344 24.92 -18.62 4.03
N LEU A 345 23.64 -18.95 4.08
CA LEU A 345 22.59 -18.12 3.50
C LEU A 345 22.66 -16.65 3.97
N ILE A 346 23.02 -16.41 5.25
CA ILE A 346 23.15 -15.04 5.80
C ILE A 346 24.14 -14.18 5.03
N GLU A 347 25.14 -14.81 4.39
CA GLU A 347 26.19 -14.10 3.67
C GLU A 347 25.74 -13.53 2.34
N ASN A 348 24.66 -14.12 1.77
CA ASN A 348 24.09 -13.68 0.51
C ASN A 348 22.59 -13.35 0.65
N THR A 349 22.19 -12.83 1.79
CA THR A 349 20.82 -12.41 2.06
C THR A 349 20.79 -10.92 2.42
N LEU A 350 19.94 -10.17 1.71
CA LEU A 350 19.50 -8.84 2.10
C LEU A 350 18.40 -8.99 3.14
N ILE A 351 18.56 -8.38 4.31
CA ILE A 351 17.62 -8.48 5.42
C ILE A 351 17.15 -7.08 5.79
N ILE A 352 15.82 -6.91 5.84
CA ILE A 352 15.17 -5.67 6.19
C ILE A 352 14.22 -5.95 7.36
N PHE A 353 14.37 -5.21 8.45
CA PHE A 353 13.43 -5.17 9.56
C PHE A 353 12.72 -3.83 9.61
N THR A 354 11.39 -3.82 9.70
CA THR A 354 10.57 -2.60 9.80
C THR A 354 9.23 -2.84 10.48
N SER A 355 8.35 -1.83 10.53
CA SER A 355 6.97 -1.91 11.01
C SER A 355 6.02 -1.25 10.01
N ASP A 356 4.76 -1.68 9.98
CA ASP A 356 3.75 -1.16 9.03
C ASP A 356 3.17 0.22 9.42
N ASN A 357 3.22 0.59 10.67
CA ASN A 357 2.88 1.93 11.19
C ASN A 357 3.46 2.11 12.60
N GLY A 358 3.33 3.32 13.13
CA GLY A 358 3.71 3.62 14.50
C GLY A 358 2.90 2.85 15.54
N PRO A 359 3.27 2.93 16.83
CA PRO A 359 2.75 2.07 17.89
C PRO A 359 1.26 2.34 18.17
N ASN A 360 0.51 1.29 18.49
CA ASN A 360 -0.84 1.39 19.01
C ASN A 360 -0.82 1.34 20.53
N THR A 361 -0.73 2.49 21.17
CA THR A 361 -0.64 2.61 22.61
C THR A 361 -1.96 2.98 23.25
N LYS A 362 -2.15 2.63 24.54
CA LYS A 362 -3.34 3.02 25.31
C LYS A 362 -3.37 4.52 25.62
N ASN A 363 -2.24 5.20 25.53
CA ASN A 363 -2.18 6.62 25.85
C ASN A 363 -2.92 7.43 24.79
N ARG A 364 -4.19 7.71 25.06
CA ARG A 364 -5.14 8.38 24.18
C ARG A 364 -4.97 9.90 24.12
N SER A 365 -3.87 10.43 24.63
CA SER A 365 -3.64 11.86 24.57
C SER A 365 -3.59 12.31 23.10
N THR A 366 -4.71 12.81 22.64
CA THR A 366 -4.92 13.26 21.27
C THR A 366 -4.24 14.60 20.99
N ASN A 367 -3.70 15.26 22.00
CA ASN A 367 -3.28 16.66 21.94
C ASN A 367 -1.80 16.87 22.29
N GLY A 368 -0.89 16.08 21.73
CA GLY A 368 0.51 16.50 21.66
C GLY A 368 1.40 16.04 22.79
N THR A 369 1.08 14.95 23.50
CA THR A 369 2.07 14.31 24.37
C THR A 369 2.93 13.33 23.59
N THR A 370 4.22 13.42 23.81
CA THR A 370 5.23 12.49 23.33
C THR A 370 4.97 11.09 23.88
N ASN A 371 5.05 10.09 23.02
CA ASN A 371 4.89 8.69 23.40
C ASN A 371 6.25 8.01 23.47
N GLN A 372 6.51 7.30 24.56
CA GLN A 372 7.74 6.53 24.71
C GLN A 372 7.88 5.49 23.57
N GLU A 373 6.81 4.79 23.24
CA GLU A 373 6.80 3.74 22.23
C GLU A 373 7.08 4.27 20.80
N SER A 374 6.83 5.56 20.55
CA SER A 374 7.21 6.23 19.30
C SER A 374 8.62 6.86 19.32
N GLY A 375 9.41 6.62 20.39
CA GLY A 375 10.71 7.26 20.57
C GLY A 375 10.63 8.73 20.96
N GLY A 376 9.50 9.15 21.56
CA GLY A 376 9.23 10.52 21.97
C GLY A 376 8.51 11.37 20.89
N LEU A 377 8.28 10.85 19.71
CA LEU A 377 7.59 11.57 18.64
C LEU A 377 6.09 11.73 18.94
N ARG A 378 5.51 12.81 18.44
CA ARG A 378 4.09 13.07 18.52
C ARG A 378 3.28 12.05 17.74
N GLY A 379 2.14 11.64 18.30
CA GLY A 379 1.19 10.76 17.61
C GLY A 379 1.48 9.27 17.82
N LYS A 380 0.71 8.46 17.12
CA LYS A 380 0.69 7.00 17.18
C LYS A 380 -0.07 6.47 15.97
N LYS A 381 -0.26 5.16 15.82
CA LYS A 381 -1.17 4.54 14.84
C LYS A 381 -2.44 5.37 14.63
N ALA A 382 -2.91 5.48 13.41
CA ALA A 382 -4.06 6.29 13.00
C ALA A 382 -3.88 7.81 13.21
N LYS A 383 -2.63 8.30 13.24
CA LYS A 383 -2.32 9.73 13.27
C LYS A 383 -1.24 10.05 12.23
N ILE A 384 -1.41 11.19 11.55
CA ILE A 384 -0.49 11.64 10.48
C ILE A 384 0.86 12.19 11.00
N TRP A 385 0.97 12.37 12.32
CA TRP A 385 2.18 12.85 12.98
C TRP A 385 3.32 11.84 12.88
N GLU A 386 4.56 12.30 13.08
CA GLU A 386 5.75 11.46 12.97
C GLU A 386 5.66 10.17 13.79
N GLY A 387 5.11 10.21 15.01
CA GLY A 387 4.92 9.02 15.85
C GLY A 387 3.93 7.99 15.28
N GLY A 388 3.09 8.38 14.32
CA GLY A 388 2.18 7.46 13.63
C GLY A 388 2.74 6.84 12.36
N ILE A 389 3.71 7.51 11.74
CA ILE A 389 4.25 7.12 10.42
C ILE A 389 5.76 6.82 10.44
N ARG A 390 6.55 7.38 11.37
CA ARG A 390 7.98 7.09 11.48
C ARG A 390 8.20 5.80 12.25
N VAL A 391 8.89 4.85 11.64
CA VAL A 391 8.99 3.46 12.11
C VAL A 391 10.44 2.97 12.12
N PRO A 392 10.75 1.91 12.89
CA PRO A 392 12.05 1.26 12.81
C PRO A 392 12.31 0.78 11.38
N PHE A 393 13.54 0.99 10.91
CA PHE A 393 14.00 0.49 9.62
C PHE A 393 15.49 0.17 9.70
N ILE A 394 15.82 -1.11 9.64
CA ILE A 394 17.18 -1.61 9.81
C ILE A 394 17.48 -2.54 8.64
N VAL A 395 18.59 -2.28 7.91
CA VAL A 395 18.95 -3.01 6.70
C VAL A 395 20.35 -3.59 6.84
N TYR A 396 20.47 -4.88 6.55
CA TYR A 396 21.73 -5.61 6.51
C TYR A 396 21.92 -6.26 5.13
N TRP A 397 23.10 -6.10 4.57
CA TRP A 397 23.52 -6.82 3.37
C TRP A 397 25.03 -6.98 3.40
N LYS A 398 25.50 -8.16 3.76
CA LYS A 398 26.95 -8.43 3.93
C LYS A 398 27.73 -8.05 2.67
N GLY A 399 28.79 -7.28 2.85
CA GLY A 399 29.67 -6.84 1.76
C GLY A 399 29.17 -5.66 0.93
N TYR A 400 27.91 -5.23 1.10
CA TYR A 400 27.36 -4.05 0.42
C TYR A 400 27.02 -2.93 1.40
N ILE A 401 26.45 -3.29 2.56
CA ILE A 401 26.16 -2.33 3.61
C ILE A 401 27.20 -2.48 4.71
N GLN A 402 27.89 -1.39 5.01
CA GLN A 402 28.84 -1.34 6.11
C GLN A 402 28.12 -0.84 7.36
N GLY A 403 27.97 -1.70 8.35
CA GLY A 403 27.41 -1.37 9.66
C GLY A 403 28.46 -1.43 10.78
N PRO A 404 28.16 -0.86 11.97
CA PRO A 404 26.96 -0.08 12.25
C PRO A 404 27.01 1.32 11.61
N LYS A 405 25.91 1.72 10.98
CA LYS A 405 25.80 3.05 10.36
C LYS A 405 24.40 3.63 10.60
N ILE A 406 24.35 4.90 10.94
CA ILE A 406 23.08 5.65 11.03
C ILE A 406 22.88 6.43 9.72
N ASN A 407 21.71 6.28 9.11
CA ASN A 407 21.29 7.03 7.94
C ASN A 407 20.10 7.92 8.30
N ARG A 408 20.18 9.21 7.91
CA ARG A 408 19.17 10.23 8.19
C ARG A 408 18.35 10.67 6.97
N ASN A 409 18.54 9.98 5.83
CA ASN A 409 17.75 10.28 4.65
C ASN A 409 16.30 9.84 4.83
N VAL A 410 15.38 10.63 4.30
CA VAL A 410 13.96 10.30 4.28
C VAL A 410 13.73 9.08 3.40
N LEU A 411 13.14 8.05 3.95
CA LEU A 411 12.76 6.81 3.28
C LEU A 411 11.27 6.54 3.51
N SER A 412 10.58 6.04 2.51
CA SER A 412 9.24 5.47 2.64
C SER A 412 9.23 4.01 2.22
N HIS A 413 8.36 3.18 2.80
CA HIS A 413 8.20 1.79 2.34
C HIS A 413 7.75 1.72 0.87
N THR A 414 7.12 2.77 0.34
CA THR A 414 6.83 2.90 -1.09
C THR A 414 8.11 2.77 -1.93
N ASP A 415 9.26 3.23 -1.40
CA ASP A 415 10.56 3.21 -2.08
C ASP A 415 11.19 1.82 -2.20
N LEU A 416 10.67 0.82 -1.46
CA LEU A 416 11.21 -0.54 -1.49
C LEU A 416 11.06 -1.19 -2.87
N TYR A 417 9.98 -0.93 -3.58
CA TYR A 417 9.79 -1.50 -4.92
C TYR A 417 10.92 -1.09 -5.88
N ALA A 418 11.17 0.22 -6.04
CA ALA A 418 12.23 0.71 -6.92
C ALA A 418 13.63 0.34 -6.41
N THR A 419 13.83 0.27 -5.09
CA THR A 419 15.11 -0.14 -4.50
C THR A 419 15.43 -1.59 -4.81
N LEU A 420 14.48 -2.50 -4.62
CA LEU A 420 14.66 -3.91 -4.94
C LEU A 420 14.73 -4.16 -6.45
N ALA A 421 13.95 -3.41 -7.25
CA ALA A 421 14.08 -3.43 -8.71
C ALA A 421 15.53 -3.10 -9.15
N ASN A 422 16.12 -2.07 -8.55
CA ASN A 422 17.50 -1.68 -8.84
C ASN A 422 18.52 -2.77 -8.43
N ILE A 423 18.31 -3.41 -7.27
CA ILE A 423 19.17 -4.52 -6.79
C ILE A 423 19.14 -5.70 -7.77
N VAL A 424 17.96 -6.05 -8.28
CA VAL A 424 17.81 -7.18 -9.21
C VAL A 424 18.04 -6.79 -10.68
N ARG A 425 18.40 -5.52 -10.93
CA ARG A 425 18.63 -4.92 -12.26
C ARG A 425 17.37 -4.97 -13.15
N HIS A 426 16.20 -4.82 -12.54
CA HIS A 426 14.96 -4.68 -13.26
C HIS A 426 14.73 -3.22 -13.64
N GLN A 427 14.49 -2.96 -14.91
CA GLN A 427 14.11 -1.63 -15.39
C GLN A 427 12.62 -1.45 -15.20
N LEU A 428 12.24 -0.53 -14.31
CA LEU A 428 10.85 -0.21 -14.05
C LEU A 428 10.13 0.26 -15.32
N GLN A 429 9.00 -0.36 -15.58
CA GLN A 429 8.10 0.07 -16.65
C GLN A 429 7.24 1.27 -16.20
N PRO A 430 6.68 2.06 -17.11
CA PRO A 430 5.86 3.22 -16.75
C PRO A 430 4.70 2.92 -15.78
N HIS A 431 4.11 1.73 -15.87
CA HIS A 431 3.00 1.29 -15.02
C HIS A 431 3.43 0.68 -13.68
N GLU A 432 4.73 0.52 -13.44
CA GLU A 432 5.26 -0.07 -12.21
C GLU A 432 5.64 1.01 -11.21
N ALA A 433 5.24 0.84 -9.96
CA ALA A 433 5.75 1.58 -8.80
C ALA A 433 5.86 3.12 -9.03
N GLN A 434 4.77 3.74 -9.47
CA GLN A 434 4.77 5.13 -9.96
C GLN A 434 5.26 6.17 -8.94
N ASP A 435 5.12 5.89 -7.65
CA ASP A 435 5.53 6.79 -6.57
C ASP A 435 6.80 6.32 -5.86
N SER A 436 7.42 5.24 -6.33
CA SER A 436 8.60 4.61 -5.73
C SER A 436 9.89 5.22 -6.26
N HIS A 437 10.83 5.45 -5.37
CA HIS A 437 12.17 5.94 -5.69
C HIS A 437 13.23 5.03 -5.08
N SER A 438 14.24 4.63 -5.86
CA SER A 438 15.32 3.80 -5.34
C SER A 438 16.11 4.52 -4.25
N ALA A 439 16.25 3.86 -3.10
CA ALA A 439 17.10 4.28 -2.00
C ALA A 439 18.45 3.53 -1.98
N LEU A 440 18.77 2.76 -3.00
CA LEU A 440 19.94 1.88 -3.01
C LEU A 440 21.25 2.64 -2.75
N ASN A 441 21.42 3.82 -3.33
CA ASN A 441 22.62 4.64 -3.14
C ASN A 441 22.84 5.00 -1.66
N TYR A 442 21.75 5.31 -0.93
CA TYR A 442 21.83 5.57 0.50
C TYR A 442 22.16 4.31 1.31
N TRP A 443 21.72 3.12 0.85
CA TRP A 443 21.98 1.86 1.52
C TRP A 443 23.45 1.42 1.38
N ILE A 444 24.05 1.60 0.21
CA ILE A 444 25.43 1.21 -0.04
C ILE A 444 26.44 2.31 0.32
N GLY A 445 25.98 3.46 0.79
CA GLY A 445 26.82 4.53 1.33
C GLY A 445 27.50 5.42 0.31
N SER A 446 27.02 5.46 -0.93
CA SER A 446 27.40 6.53 -1.86
C SER A 446 26.61 7.79 -1.45
N ASP A 447 27.23 8.64 -0.64
CA ASP A 447 26.61 9.87 -0.14
C ASP A 447 26.50 10.91 -1.26
N GLU A 448 25.33 11.01 -1.84
CA GLU A 448 24.99 12.05 -2.81
C GLU A 448 24.24 13.23 -2.16
N GLY A 449 24.32 13.37 -0.84
CA GLY A 449 23.64 14.39 -0.07
C GLY A 449 22.21 13.98 0.36
N PRO A 450 21.42 14.90 0.93
CA PRO A 450 20.09 14.59 1.44
C PRO A 450 19.11 14.28 0.30
N ASP A 451 18.29 13.25 0.49
CA ASP A 451 17.20 12.96 -0.43
C ASP A 451 16.09 14.02 -0.29
N LEU A 452 15.98 14.90 -1.27
CA LEU A 452 14.98 15.97 -1.33
C LEU A 452 13.76 15.61 -2.19
N ARG A 453 13.61 14.36 -2.60
CA ARG A 453 12.40 13.94 -3.31
C ARG A 453 11.20 13.97 -2.38
N PRO A 454 10.07 14.53 -2.83
CA PRO A 454 8.89 14.61 -1.99
C PRO A 454 8.24 13.26 -1.78
N ARG A 455 7.71 13.03 -0.57
CA ARG A 455 6.93 11.85 -0.21
C ARG A 455 5.58 12.26 0.35
N VAL A 456 4.56 11.50 0.01
CA VAL A 456 3.20 11.73 0.49
C VAL A 456 2.83 10.63 1.47
N PHE A 457 2.25 11.04 2.58
CA PHE A 457 1.77 10.17 3.65
C PHE A 457 0.28 10.34 3.84
N PHE A 458 -0.37 9.27 4.28
CA PHE A 458 -1.82 9.22 4.37
C PHE A 458 -2.31 8.72 5.74
N CYS A 459 -3.44 9.27 6.18
CA CYS A 459 -4.18 8.81 7.34
C CYS A 459 -5.67 9.00 7.11
N ASN A 460 -6.44 7.91 7.13
CA ASN A 460 -7.89 7.96 6.94
C ASN A 460 -8.72 7.58 8.17
N LEU A 461 -8.09 7.28 9.31
CA LEU A 461 -8.76 7.07 10.58
C LEU A 461 -8.44 8.21 11.51
N GLY A 462 -9.12 9.33 11.30
CA GLY A 462 -9.06 10.44 12.22
C GLY A 462 -10.28 10.51 13.12
N ALA A 463 -10.17 11.25 14.21
CA ALA A 463 -11.32 11.87 14.85
C ALA A 463 -12.06 12.72 13.80
N PRO A 464 -13.31 13.16 14.05
CA PRO A 464 -14.16 13.84 13.05
C PRO A 464 -13.54 15.08 12.38
N TYR A 465 -12.32 15.42 12.69
CA TYR A 465 -11.59 16.59 12.17
C TYR A 465 -10.37 16.25 11.30
N LEU A 466 -10.01 14.96 11.12
CA LEU A 466 -8.84 14.51 10.37
C LEU A 466 -9.15 13.26 9.54
N ASN A 467 -10.38 13.15 9.04
CA ASN A 467 -10.72 12.15 8.05
C ASN A 467 -9.90 12.47 6.81
N ASP A 468 -9.09 11.59 6.30
CA ASP A 468 -8.32 11.76 5.06
C ASP A 468 -7.18 12.79 5.10
N ALA A 469 -6.48 12.91 6.23
CA ALA A 469 -5.30 13.77 6.30
C ALA A 469 -4.21 13.28 5.35
N LEU A 470 -3.67 14.20 4.56
CA LEU A 470 -2.48 14.01 3.76
C LEU A 470 -1.33 14.82 4.36
N ALA A 471 -0.14 14.27 4.28
CA ALA A 471 1.07 15.02 4.55
C ALA A 471 2.04 14.87 3.39
N ILE A 472 2.69 15.96 3.03
CA ILE A 472 3.84 15.94 2.11
C ILE A 472 5.08 16.31 2.89
N ARG A 473 6.16 15.60 2.62
CA ARG A 473 7.47 15.87 3.19
C ARG A 473 8.52 15.96 2.10
N GLN A 474 9.38 16.98 2.23
CA GLN A 474 10.55 17.16 1.39
C GLN A 474 11.74 17.64 2.27
N GLY A 475 12.73 16.78 2.45
CA GLY A 475 13.78 17.01 3.44
C GLY A 475 13.19 17.15 4.86
N SER A 476 13.55 18.20 5.59
CA SER A 476 12.99 18.48 6.93
C SER A 476 11.60 19.16 6.90
N LYS A 477 11.16 19.65 5.75
CA LYS A 477 9.90 20.39 5.64
C LYS A 477 8.72 19.43 5.50
N LYS A 478 7.71 19.59 6.35
CA LYS A 478 6.47 18.79 6.36
C LYS A 478 5.25 19.68 6.37
N LEU A 479 4.34 19.45 5.44
CA LEU A 479 3.03 20.07 5.43
C LEU A 479 1.96 18.99 5.65
N VAL A 480 1.12 19.17 6.66
CA VAL A 480 -0.05 18.35 6.93
C VAL A 480 -1.27 19.12 6.49
N VAL A 481 -2.08 18.50 5.64
CA VAL A 481 -3.33 19.06 5.14
C VAL A 481 -4.48 18.24 5.69
N ASP A 482 -5.35 18.88 6.45
CA ASP A 482 -6.52 18.26 7.04
C ASP A 482 -7.61 18.07 5.98
N GLY A 483 -8.14 16.85 5.95
CA GLY A 483 -9.38 16.57 5.23
C GLY A 483 -9.32 16.66 3.72
N GLY A 484 -8.27 16.21 3.04
CA GLY A 484 -8.23 16.12 1.56
C GLY A 484 -8.89 17.25 0.75
N LEU A 485 -9.83 17.91 1.37
CA LEU A 485 -10.73 18.96 0.90
C LEU A 485 -10.05 20.32 0.67
N ALA A 486 -8.93 20.57 1.35
CA ALA A 486 -8.19 21.82 1.19
C ALA A 486 -7.34 21.88 -0.08
N LEU A 487 -7.16 20.75 -0.77
CA LEU A 487 -6.26 20.65 -1.93
C LEU A 487 -6.59 21.57 -3.09
N PRO A 488 -7.84 21.81 -3.50
CA PRO A 488 -8.13 22.74 -4.61
C PRO A 488 -7.93 24.20 -4.28
N SER A 489 -8.17 24.59 -3.03
CA SER A 489 -7.97 25.97 -2.65
C SER A 489 -6.48 26.37 -2.62
N ILE A 490 -5.59 25.39 -2.51
CA ILE A 490 -4.15 25.58 -2.73
C ILE A 490 -3.84 25.75 -4.24
N LYS A 491 -4.65 25.16 -5.15
CA LYS A 491 -4.44 25.24 -6.61
C LYS A 491 -4.24 26.64 -7.15
N ASN A 492 -4.88 27.63 -6.56
CA ASN A 492 -4.84 29.01 -7.03
C ASN A 492 -3.76 29.87 -6.36
N GLY A 493 -2.83 29.26 -5.62
CA GLY A 493 -1.84 30.01 -4.83
C GLY A 493 -2.48 30.87 -3.75
N SER A 494 -3.79 30.71 -3.50
CA SER A 494 -4.48 31.50 -2.52
C SER A 494 -4.16 31.01 -1.11
N ARG A 495 -3.70 31.92 -0.28
CA ARG A 495 -3.41 31.64 1.14
C ARG A 495 -4.61 31.12 1.91
N GLY A 496 -5.82 31.24 1.38
CA GLY A 496 -7.06 30.76 1.99
C GLY A 496 -7.17 29.23 2.08
N GLY A 497 -6.56 28.50 1.13
CA GLY A 497 -6.61 27.06 1.08
C GLY A 497 -5.74 26.33 2.08
N LEU A 498 -4.80 27.01 2.68
CA LEU A 498 -3.98 26.47 3.76
C LEU A 498 -4.52 26.83 5.15
N LYS A 499 -5.76 27.28 5.26
CA LYS A 499 -6.37 27.70 6.55
C LYS A 499 -6.36 26.60 7.61
N HIS A 500 -6.41 25.34 7.19
CA HIS A 500 -6.38 24.18 8.07
C HIS A 500 -5.11 23.33 7.90
N ALA A 501 -4.13 23.82 7.16
CA ALA A 501 -2.85 23.14 7.00
C ALA A 501 -1.89 23.50 8.13
N ILE A 502 -1.00 22.56 8.47
CA ILE A 502 0.03 22.76 9.48
C ILE A 502 1.38 22.51 8.82
N PHE A 503 2.27 23.50 8.93
CA PHE A 503 3.63 23.41 8.39
C PHE A 503 4.64 23.26 9.51
N TYR A 504 5.58 22.30 9.35
CA TYR A 504 6.68 22.06 10.25
C TYR A 504 8.01 22.06 9.50
N ASP A 505 9.01 22.64 10.13
CA ASP A 505 10.40 22.33 9.89
C ASP A 505 10.87 21.34 10.98
N LEU A 506 11.02 20.08 10.64
CA LEU A 506 11.31 19.03 11.60
C LEU A 506 12.73 19.12 12.20
N ASP A 507 13.67 19.81 11.55
CA ASP A 507 14.98 20.12 12.13
C ASP A 507 14.87 21.08 13.31
N GLN A 508 13.86 21.96 13.28
CA GLN A 508 13.60 22.92 14.36
C GLN A 508 12.54 22.41 15.33
N ASN A 509 11.63 21.57 14.87
CA ASN A 509 10.49 21.04 15.63
C ASN A 509 10.24 19.58 15.32
N THR A 510 11.19 18.71 15.71
CA THR A 510 11.13 17.24 15.49
C THR A 510 9.89 16.60 16.09
N PHE A 511 9.37 17.17 17.17
CA PHE A 511 8.23 16.61 17.91
C PHE A 511 6.88 17.18 17.44
N GLU A 512 6.88 18.01 16.40
CA GLU A 512 5.66 18.62 15.85
C GLU A 512 4.82 19.33 16.92
N GLU A 513 5.50 20.04 17.84
CA GLU A 513 4.86 20.77 18.93
C GLU A 513 4.14 22.02 18.41
N GLY A 514 3.11 22.43 19.13
CA GLY A 514 2.33 23.62 18.80
C GLY A 514 0.96 23.32 18.20
N ASN A 515 0.15 24.35 18.16
CA ASN A 515 -1.21 24.30 17.61
C ASN A 515 -1.23 24.78 16.16
N PHE A 516 -2.37 24.50 15.48
CA PHE A 516 -2.67 24.98 14.15
C PHE A 516 -2.23 26.42 13.93
N GLN A 517 -1.58 26.69 12.81
CA GLN A 517 -1.09 28.02 12.49
C GLN A 517 -2.24 29.04 12.49
N LYS A 518 -2.16 30.02 13.36
CA LYS A 518 -2.99 31.22 13.32
C LYS A 518 -2.47 32.27 12.31
N ASN A 519 -1.26 32.06 11.81
CA ASN A 519 -0.57 33.00 10.90
C ASN A 519 -0.78 32.58 9.44
N PRO A 520 -0.72 33.53 8.49
CA PRO A 520 -0.77 33.20 7.08
C PRO A 520 0.37 32.23 6.73
N PRO A 521 0.13 31.23 5.83
CA PRO A 521 1.13 30.24 5.48
C PRO A 521 2.35 30.89 4.83
N SER A 522 3.53 30.36 5.14
CA SER A 522 4.79 30.77 4.52
C SER A 522 4.84 30.38 3.02
N ASP A 523 5.72 31.02 2.26
CA ASP A 523 5.94 30.68 0.86
C ASP A 523 6.40 29.20 0.70
N GLU A 524 7.17 28.68 1.67
CA GLU A 524 7.57 27.26 1.71
C GLU A 524 6.36 26.33 1.90
N ALA A 525 5.42 26.68 2.79
CA ALA A 525 4.19 25.92 2.98
C ALA A 525 3.32 25.91 1.72
N ILE A 526 3.23 27.06 1.03
CA ILE A 526 2.51 27.18 -0.25
C ILE A 526 3.19 26.32 -1.33
N ALA A 527 4.52 26.36 -1.42
CA ALA A 527 5.27 25.57 -2.40
C ALA A 527 5.06 24.06 -2.17
N LEU A 528 5.12 23.57 -0.92
CA LEU A 528 4.82 22.19 -0.58
C LEU A 528 3.37 21.82 -0.87
N GLY A 529 2.42 22.70 -0.59
CA GLY A 529 1.01 22.50 -0.90
C GLY A 529 0.77 22.34 -2.40
N ASN A 530 1.38 23.21 -3.22
CA ASN A 530 1.32 23.09 -4.68
C ASN A 530 1.97 21.78 -5.17
N LYS A 531 3.07 21.36 -4.55
CA LYS A 531 3.73 20.09 -4.87
C LYS A 531 2.86 18.90 -4.49
N LEU A 532 2.19 18.93 -3.34
CA LEU A 532 1.24 17.88 -2.94
C LEU A 532 0.10 17.76 -3.95
N ILE A 533 -0.49 18.89 -4.36
CA ILE A 533 -1.54 18.91 -5.38
C ILE A 533 -1.02 18.33 -6.70
N GLN A 534 0.17 18.76 -7.12
CA GLN A 534 0.78 18.24 -8.33
C GLN A 534 0.90 16.72 -8.26
N LEU A 535 1.49 16.17 -7.20
CA LEU A 535 1.67 14.72 -7.03
C LEU A 535 0.33 13.98 -6.92
N HIS A 536 -0.63 14.56 -6.22
CA HIS A 536 -1.96 13.98 -6.08
C HIS A 536 -2.71 13.95 -7.42
N ASN A 537 -2.64 15.02 -8.21
CA ASN A 537 -3.33 15.14 -9.49
C ASN A 537 -2.58 14.53 -10.68
N GLN A 538 -1.28 14.27 -10.56
CA GLN A 538 -0.50 13.62 -11.62
C GLN A 538 -0.98 12.18 -11.86
N GLY A 539 -1.83 11.66 -10.97
CA GLY A 539 -2.33 10.32 -11.08
C GLY A 539 -1.18 9.34 -11.24
N TYR A 540 -1.15 8.66 -12.35
CA TYR A 540 0.00 7.88 -12.77
C TYR A 540 0.94 8.79 -13.53
N ALA A 541 1.92 9.38 -12.85
CA ALA A 541 2.88 10.33 -13.41
C ALA A 541 3.77 9.74 -14.51
N ARG A 542 3.76 8.44 -14.66
CA ARG A 542 4.35 7.73 -15.78
C ARG A 542 3.23 7.24 -16.69
N ASP A 543 3.43 7.38 -18.00
CA ASP A 543 2.55 6.78 -18.98
C ASP A 543 2.25 5.34 -18.60
N MET A 544 1.08 5.12 -18.03
CA MET A 544 0.57 3.77 -17.98
C MET A 544 0.42 3.37 -19.44
N ASN A 545 1.32 2.53 -19.94
CA ASN A 545 1.02 1.73 -21.09
C ASN A 545 -0.18 0.90 -20.69
N LEU A 546 -1.34 1.46 -20.99
CA LEU A 546 -2.59 0.85 -20.68
C LEU A 546 -2.56 -0.51 -21.34
N GLN A 547 -2.63 -1.56 -20.56
CA GLN A 547 -2.66 -2.94 -20.99
C GLN A 547 -3.81 -3.17 -21.98
N PRO A 548 -3.81 -4.26 -22.76
CA PRO A 548 -4.97 -4.64 -23.57
C PRO A 548 -6.25 -4.51 -22.75
N GLY A 549 -7.22 -3.76 -23.25
CA GLY A 549 -8.43 -3.43 -22.50
C GLY A 549 -8.30 -2.26 -21.53
N SER A 550 -7.28 -1.44 -21.69
CA SER A 550 -7.03 -0.29 -20.83
C SER A 550 -8.14 0.77 -20.89
N GLN A 551 -8.47 1.29 -19.74
CA GLN A 551 -9.53 2.26 -19.55
C GLN A 551 -9.08 3.67 -19.91
N LEU A 552 -9.98 4.49 -20.43
CA LEU A 552 -9.75 5.91 -20.65
C LEU A 552 -9.58 6.66 -19.33
N ILE A 553 -10.40 6.31 -18.36
CA ILE A 553 -10.46 6.93 -17.05
C ILE A 553 -10.35 5.84 -16.00
N GLN A 554 -9.55 6.09 -14.98
CA GLN A 554 -9.54 5.31 -13.75
C GLN A 554 -9.95 6.23 -12.60
N ALA A 555 -10.87 5.77 -11.79
CA ALA A 555 -11.29 6.51 -10.62
C ALA A 555 -10.35 6.22 -9.45
N ASP A 556 -9.77 7.27 -8.92
CA ASP A 556 -8.89 7.21 -7.75
C ASP A 556 -9.52 8.05 -6.64
N GLY A 557 -10.27 7.39 -5.76
CA GLY A 557 -10.93 8.04 -4.63
C GLY A 557 -12.36 8.50 -4.93
N TRP A 558 -13.19 8.36 -3.94
CA TRP A 558 -14.62 8.33 -4.06
C TRP A 558 -15.24 9.39 -3.17
N HIS A 559 -15.75 10.44 -3.78
CA HIS A 559 -16.44 11.46 -3.03
C HIS A 559 -17.58 12.04 -3.87
N ASN A 560 -18.72 12.31 -3.23
CA ASN A 560 -19.90 12.96 -3.79
C ASN A 560 -20.51 12.29 -5.02
N LEU A 561 -21.31 11.31 -4.72
CA LEU A 561 -22.23 10.71 -5.68
C LEU A 561 -23.38 11.65 -5.96
N ARG A 562 -23.73 11.83 -7.23
CA ARG A 562 -24.87 12.61 -7.67
C ARG A 562 -25.84 11.75 -8.45
N ASN A 563 -27.12 11.98 -8.23
CA ASN A 563 -28.22 11.36 -8.95
C ASN A 563 -29.36 12.38 -9.14
N ASP A 564 -29.04 13.62 -9.48
CA ASP A 564 -29.97 14.71 -9.58
C ASP A 564 -30.09 15.30 -10.99
N ILE A 565 -29.56 14.62 -12.00
CA ILE A 565 -29.50 15.11 -13.37
C ILE A 565 -30.32 14.22 -14.31
N ASN A 566 -31.34 14.82 -14.93
CA ASN A 566 -31.98 14.27 -16.11
C ASN A 566 -31.25 14.78 -17.34
N GLY A 567 -30.58 13.90 -18.11
CA GLY A 567 -29.86 14.31 -19.29
C GLY A 567 -28.68 13.43 -19.64
N ALA A 568 -27.52 14.02 -19.80
CA ALA A 568 -26.26 13.31 -19.98
C ALA A 568 -25.11 14.05 -19.34
N VAL A 569 -24.13 13.30 -18.86
CA VAL A 569 -22.86 13.80 -18.35
C VAL A 569 -21.69 13.20 -19.11
N GLY A 570 -20.61 13.94 -19.23
CA GLY A 570 -19.43 13.44 -19.88
C GLY A 570 -18.38 14.52 -20.13
N PHE A 571 -17.60 14.36 -21.18
CA PHE A 571 -16.51 15.26 -21.47
C PHE A 571 -16.11 15.27 -22.95
N GLU A 572 -15.59 16.41 -23.37
CA GLU A 572 -14.86 16.57 -24.60
C GLU A 572 -13.39 16.24 -24.38
N PHE A 573 -12.81 15.47 -25.30
CA PHE A 573 -11.39 15.13 -25.24
C PHE A 573 -10.75 15.14 -26.63
N ARG A 574 -9.43 15.34 -26.65
CA ARG A 574 -8.62 15.30 -27.87
C ARG A 574 -7.62 14.16 -27.76
N MET A 575 -7.46 13.45 -28.88
CA MET A 575 -6.50 12.35 -28.95
C MET A 575 -5.07 12.87 -29.18
N ASN A 576 -4.14 12.44 -28.34
CA ASN A 576 -2.70 12.66 -28.50
C ASN A 576 -2.04 11.58 -29.38
N ALA A 577 -2.72 10.47 -29.56
CA ALA A 577 -2.28 9.35 -30.40
C ALA A 577 -3.50 8.66 -31.02
N THR A 578 -3.34 8.10 -32.22
CA THR A 578 -4.40 7.29 -32.85
C THR A 578 -4.58 5.98 -32.07
N ARG A 579 -5.83 5.65 -31.70
CA ARG A 579 -6.19 4.47 -30.93
C ARG A 579 -7.52 3.89 -31.42
N SER A 580 -7.67 2.57 -31.26
CA SER A 580 -8.93 1.89 -31.56
C SER A 580 -9.68 1.57 -30.28
N VAL A 581 -10.96 1.89 -30.24
CA VAL A 581 -11.88 1.63 -29.13
C VAL A 581 -12.56 0.28 -29.34
N THR A 582 -12.65 -0.51 -28.29
CA THR A 582 -13.28 -1.83 -28.30
C THR A 582 -14.52 -1.93 -27.41
N HIS A 583 -14.61 -1.08 -26.37
CA HIS A 583 -15.72 -1.08 -25.43
C HIS A 583 -16.07 0.35 -25.03
N LEU A 584 -17.32 0.59 -24.76
CA LEU A 584 -17.81 1.76 -24.02
C LEU A 584 -18.32 1.30 -22.66
N GLY A 585 -18.20 2.16 -21.66
CA GLY A 585 -18.57 1.82 -20.30
C GLY A 585 -19.03 3.01 -19.48
N MET A 586 -19.56 2.72 -18.32
CA MET A 586 -19.91 3.69 -17.31
C MET A 586 -19.45 3.24 -15.93
N TRP A 587 -19.30 4.19 -15.04
CA TRP A 587 -19.00 3.92 -13.65
C TRP A 587 -20.21 3.30 -12.94
N ASP A 588 -19.98 2.30 -12.11
CA ASP A 588 -20.96 1.58 -11.33
C ASP A 588 -20.54 1.60 -9.86
N ASP A 589 -21.25 2.34 -9.05
CA ASP A 589 -20.94 2.53 -7.63
C ASP A 589 -21.41 1.41 -6.71
N HIS A 590 -22.10 0.41 -7.26
CA HIS A 590 -22.73 -0.69 -6.50
C HIS A 590 -23.73 -0.24 -5.43
N GLU A 591 -24.27 0.98 -5.53
CA GLU A 591 -25.09 1.58 -4.49
C GLU A 591 -26.39 0.82 -4.19
N LYS A 592 -26.95 0.15 -5.20
CA LYS A 592 -28.21 -0.60 -5.06
C LYS A 592 -28.15 -1.76 -4.09
N ASP A 593 -26.96 -2.24 -3.84
CA ASP A 593 -26.80 -3.50 -3.18
C ASP A 593 -26.81 -3.40 -1.67
N GLU A 594 -26.59 -2.22 -1.07
CA GLU A 594 -26.69 -2.05 0.38
C GLU A 594 -26.60 -0.58 0.83
N GLY A 595 -27.60 0.25 0.66
CA GLY A 595 -27.70 1.54 1.31
C GLY A 595 -26.36 2.26 1.49
N VAL A 596 -25.69 2.61 0.41
CA VAL A 596 -24.38 3.27 0.43
C VAL A 596 -24.53 4.54 1.24
N ARG A 597 -23.98 4.52 2.42
CA ARG A 597 -23.82 5.72 3.19
C ARG A 597 -22.81 6.60 2.48
N SER A 598 -23.19 7.83 2.25
CA SER A 598 -22.29 8.83 1.67
C SER A 598 -20.91 8.73 2.32
N ALA A 599 -19.87 9.01 1.58
CA ALA A 599 -18.47 9.00 2.04
C ALA A 599 -18.20 9.84 3.32
N ARG A 600 -19.17 10.58 3.79
CA ARG A 600 -19.16 11.27 5.08
C ARG A 600 -19.25 10.32 6.29
N ASN A 601 -19.62 9.07 6.09
CA ASN A 601 -19.73 8.07 7.14
C ASN A 601 -18.63 7.02 6.98
N VAL A 602 -17.36 7.44 7.06
CA VAL A 602 -16.32 6.49 7.44
C VAL A 602 -16.74 5.86 8.76
N PRO A 603 -16.80 4.52 8.87
CA PRO A 603 -17.23 3.88 10.10
C PRO A 603 -16.38 4.39 11.26
N THR A 604 -17.00 5.10 12.18
CA THR A 604 -16.39 5.43 13.47
C THR A 604 -16.24 4.15 14.28
N GLU A 605 -15.53 4.20 15.40
CA GLU A 605 -15.48 3.05 16.34
C GLU A 605 -16.87 2.52 16.72
N HIS A 606 -17.92 3.35 16.59
CA HIS A 606 -19.31 2.98 16.85
C HIS A 606 -20.00 2.30 15.65
N ASP A 607 -19.51 2.49 14.43
CA ASP A 607 -20.09 1.92 13.21
C ASP A 607 -19.42 0.60 12.76
N ARG A 608 -18.57 0.02 13.59
CA ARG A 608 -17.81 -1.21 13.31
C ARG A 608 -18.68 -2.45 13.04
N ASP A 609 -19.95 -2.38 13.35
CA ASP A 609 -20.92 -3.47 13.13
C ASP A 609 -21.86 -3.19 11.93
N GLN A 610 -21.57 -2.16 11.15
CA GLN A 610 -22.33 -1.87 9.94
C GLN A 610 -21.73 -2.64 8.74
N PRO A 611 -22.56 -3.04 7.77
CA PRO A 611 -22.06 -3.63 6.54
C PRO A 611 -20.96 -2.78 5.92
N SER A 612 -19.96 -3.42 5.36
CA SER A 612 -18.87 -2.71 4.71
C SER A 612 -19.38 -1.97 3.46
N LEU A 613 -18.85 -0.79 3.25
CA LEU A 613 -19.07 -0.06 2.02
C LEU A 613 -18.29 -0.79 0.89
N GLY A 614 -18.88 -1.77 0.24
CA GLY A 614 -18.22 -2.45 -0.88
C GLY A 614 -18.44 -3.95 -1.00
N GLY A 615 -19.15 -4.58 -0.09
CA GLY A 615 -19.57 -5.97 -0.19
C GLY A 615 -20.99 -6.08 -0.71
N GLY A 616 -21.25 -5.63 -1.92
CA GLY A 616 -22.58 -5.70 -2.49
C GLY A 616 -22.81 -7.00 -3.24
N LYS A 617 -24.06 -7.47 -3.22
CA LYS A 617 -24.62 -8.48 -4.09
C LYS A 617 -24.31 -8.16 -5.54
N LYS A 618 -24.41 -9.09 -6.46
CA LYS A 618 -24.24 -8.86 -7.91
C LYS A 618 -24.78 -7.50 -8.27
N SER A 619 -23.88 -6.55 -8.49
CA SER A 619 -24.26 -5.22 -8.86
C SER A 619 -24.99 -5.29 -10.19
N THR A 620 -26.24 -4.92 -10.16
CA THR A 620 -27.02 -4.68 -11.36
C THR A 620 -27.25 -3.19 -11.43
N LEU A 621 -27.08 -2.60 -12.60
CA LEU A 621 -27.47 -1.21 -12.80
C LEU A 621 -28.95 -1.04 -12.39
N ALA A 622 -29.25 0.08 -11.73
CA ALA A 622 -30.58 0.40 -11.29
C ALA A 622 -31.51 0.71 -12.45
N ALA A 623 -30.97 1.30 -13.50
CA ALA A 623 -31.68 1.70 -14.70
C ALA A 623 -30.90 1.32 -15.96
N ASP A 624 -31.54 1.50 -17.11
CA ASP A 624 -30.87 1.37 -18.42
C ASP A 624 -30.19 2.69 -18.75
N HIS A 625 -28.89 2.60 -19.08
CA HIS A 625 -28.09 3.76 -19.50
C HIS A 625 -27.56 3.60 -20.91
N PHE A 626 -27.24 4.73 -21.54
CA PHE A 626 -26.55 4.75 -22.82
C PHE A 626 -25.23 5.45 -22.68
N VAL A 627 -24.18 4.86 -23.27
CA VAL A 627 -22.88 5.53 -23.44
C VAL A 627 -22.67 5.78 -24.91
N MET A 628 -22.36 7.01 -25.25
CA MET A 628 -22.32 7.53 -26.62
C MET A 628 -20.98 8.20 -26.88
N LEU A 629 -20.40 7.88 -28.02
CA LEU A 629 -19.14 8.47 -28.50
C LEU A 629 -19.38 9.20 -29.82
N TYR A 630 -18.94 10.43 -29.90
CA TYR A 630 -19.05 11.29 -31.08
C TYR A 630 -17.70 11.83 -31.49
N GLU A 631 -17.53 12.11 -32.77
CA GLU A 631 -16.41 12.89 -33.30
C GLU A 631 -16.89 14.34 -33.51
N LEU A 632 -16.07 15.30 -33.10
CA LEU A 632 -16.34 16.71 -33.29
C LEU A 632 -15.60 17.21 -34.54
N ASP A 633 -16.27 17.94 -35.41
CA ASP A 633 -15.61 18.62 -36.52
C ASP A 633 -14.94 19.95 -36.10
N GLY A 634 -14.27 20.62 -37.03
CA GLY A 634 -13.59 21.89 -36.76
C GLY A 634 -14.53 23.05 -36.40
N HIS A 635 -15.85 22.89 -36.55
CA HIS A 635 -16.90 23.87 -36.21
C HIS A 635 -17.60 23.50 -34.92
N GLY A 636 -17.29 22.32 -34.34
CA GLY A 636 -17.90 21.81 -33.13
C GLY A 636 -19.15 20.98 -33.34
N ASP A 637 -19.53 20.70 -34.58
CA ASP A 637 -20.65 19.80 -34.89
C ASP A 637 -20.25 18.37 -34.57
N ALA A 638 -21.14 17.62 -33.91
CA ALA A 638 -20.87 16.29 -33.45
C ALA A 638 -21.48 15.23 -34.35
N LYS A 639 -20.66 14.29 -34.79
CA LYS A 639 -21.06 13.11 -35.56
C LYS A 639 -20.99 11.87 -34.68
N GLY A 640 -22.13 11.21 -34.50
CA GLY A 640 -22.21 9.95 -33.74
C GLY A 640 -21.34 8.86 -34.36
N LEU A 641 -20.49 8.26 -33.56
CA LEU A 641 -19.66 7.14 -33.99
C LEU A 641 -20.22 5.81 -33.47
N VAL A 642 -20.58 5.74 -32.21
CA VAL A 642 -21.09 4.52 -31.58
C VAL A 642 -21.93 4.85 -30.35
N ARG A 643 -22.95 4.04 -30.10
CA ARG A 643 -23.78 4.06 -28.91
C ARG A 643 -23.95 2.64 -28.38
N VAL A 644 -23.79 2.44 -27.09
CA VAL A 644 -24.07 1.17 -26.42
C VAL A 644 -25.12 1.38 -25.32
N ALA A 645 -25.93 0.36 -25.09
CA ALA A 645 -26.88 0.32 -23.99
C ALA A 645 -26.34 -0.62 -22.91
N LEU A 646 -26.16 -0.09 -21.69
CA LEU A 646 -25.93 -0.88 -20.51
C LEU A 646 -27.27 -1.02 -19.79
N LYS A 647 -27.84 -2.23 -19.82
CA LYS A 647 -29.17 -2.50 -19.28
C LYS A 647 -29.07 -3.09 -17.89
N GLY A 648 -30.00 -2.74 -17.00
CA GLY A 648 -30.11 -3.35 -15.69
C GLY A 648 -30.16 -4.89 -15.74
N SER A 649 -30.79 -5.47 -16.77
CA SER A 649 -30.84 -6.91 -17.01
C SER A 649 -29.58 -7.50 -17.65
N LYS A 650 -28.73 -6.69 -18.29
CA LYS A 650 -27.47 -7.07 -18.96
C LYS A 650 -26.46 -5.93 -18.83
N PRO A 651 -25.91 -5.73 -17.65
CA PRO A 651 -25.13 -4.51 -17.33
C PRO A 651 -23.72 -4.49 -17.92
N GLY A 652 -23.27 -5.54 -18.62
CA GLY A 652 -21.91 -5.63 -19.15
C GLY A 652 -20.89 -6.25 -18.18
N GLU A 653 -19.63 -6.25 -18.57
CA GLU A 653 -18.52 -6.71 -17.74
C GLU A 653 -18.09 -5.64 -16.72
N LEU A 654 -18.06 -6.01 -15.45
CA LEU A 654 -17.55 -5.14 -14.39
C LEU A 654 -16.02 -5.27 -14.28
N GLU A 655 -15.31 -4.16 -14.47
CA GLU A 655 -13.87 -4.08 -14.29
C GLU A 655 -13.50 -2.74 -13.66
N ASN A 656 -12.82 -2.78 -12.51
CA ASN A 656 -12.34 -1.59 -11.80
C ASN A 656 -13.46 -0.55 -11.57
N GLU A 657 -14.63 -1.02 -11.09
CA GLU A 657 -15.80 -0.20 -10.82
C GLU A 657 -16.47 0.44 -12.06
N PHE A 658 -16.10 -0.01 -13.25
CA PHE A 658 -16.77 0.38 -14.48
C PHE A 658 -17.43 -0.82 -15.14
N ARG A 659 -18.66 -0.63 -15.63
CA ARG A 659 -19.36 -1.58 -16.48
C ARG A 659 -19.05 -1.32 -17.92
N TYR A 660 -18.60 -2.34 -18.66
CA TYR A 660 -18.23 -2.24 -20.04
C TYR A 660 -19.08 -3.11 -20.95
N MET A 661 -19.45 -2.56 -22.10
CA MET A 661 -20.06 -3.31 -23.19
C MET A 661 -19.14 -3.27 -24.42
N PRO A 662 -18.90 -4.40 -25.06
CA PRO A 662 -18.18 -4.41 -26.34
C PRO A 662 -18.97 -3.66 -27.40
N ILE A 663 -18.26 -2.95 -28.29
CA ILE A 663 -18.86 -2.34 -29.47
C ILE A 663 -18.80 -3.35 -30.63
N GLU A 664 -19.85 -3.38 -31.46
CA GLU A 664 -19.95 -4.34 -32.60
C GLU A 664 -18.84 -4.15 -33.63
N THR A 665 -18.46 -2.90 -33.88
CA THR A 665 -17.40 -2.56 -34.83
C THR A 665 -16.39 -1.64 -34.15
N THR A 666 -15.13 -2.03 -34.15
CA THR A 666 -14.04 -1.22 -33.63
C THR A 666 -14.00 0.17 -34.26
N VAL A 667 -14.00 1.20 -33.43
CA VAL A 667 -13.90 2.60 -33.86
C VAL A 667 -12.48 3.10 -33.66
N THR A 668 -11.90 3.71 -34.71
CA THR A 668 -10.57 4.33 -34.61
C THR A 668 -10.71 5.81 -34.31
N LEU A 669 -10.09 6.25 -33.18
CA LEU A 669 -9.96 7.65 -32.84
C LEU A 669 -8.61 8.16 -33.31
N ASN A 670 -8.63 9.18 -34.15
CA ASN A 670 -7.45 9.70 -34.83
C ASN A 670 -6.72 10.73 -33.96
N LYS A 671 -5.39 10.71 -34.01
CA LYS A 671 -4.55 11.73 -33.36
C LYS A 671 -5.00 13.13 -33.77
N ASP A 672 -4.97 14.06 -32.83
CA ASP A 672 -5.31 15.48 -32.98
C ASP A 672 -6.79 15.78 -33.30
N HIS A 673 -7.67 14.77 -33.35
CA HIS A 673 -9.12 14.95 -33.44
C HIS A 673 -9.73 15.09 -32.05
N SER A 674 -10.86 15.80 -31.97
CA SER A 674 -11.67 15.97 -30.77
C SER A 674 -12.88 15.06 -30.79
N TYR A 675 -13.23 14.53 -29.64
CA TYR A 675 -14.32 13.59 -29.43
C TYR A 675 -15.14 13.99 -28.21
N LEU A 676 -16.39 13.57 -28.19
CA LEU A 676 -17.31 13.75 -27.07
C LEU A 676 -17.76 12.38 -26.58
N LEU A 677 -17.59 12.10 -25.31
CA LEU A 677 -18.06 10.90 -24.64
C LEU A 677 -19.11 11.30 -23.60
N LEU A 678 -20.31 10.76 -23.74
CA LEU A 678 -21.46 11.05 -22.89
C LEU A 678 -22.08 9.78 -22.32
N MET A 679 -22.64 9.87 -21.12
CA MET A 679 -23.46 8.86 -20.47
C MET A 679 -24.84 9.49 -20.16
N SER A 680 -25.92 8.78 -20.52
CA SER A 680 -27.27 9.22 -20.11
C SER A 680 -27.48 9.05 -18.62
N THR A 681 -28.21 9.98 -18.01
CA THR A 681 -28.59 9.95 -16.59
C THR A 681 -30.08 10.30 -16.46
N THR A 682 -30.74 9.69 -15.46
CA THR A 682 -32.11 10.02 -15.07
C THR A 682 -32.12 10.31 -13.58
N ALA A 683 -32.66 11.45 -13.17
CA ALA A 683 -32.66 11.80 -11.76
C ALA A 683 -33.41 10.74 -10.94
N ASP A 684 -32.82 10.38 -9.79
CA ASP A 684 -33.39 9.42 -8.83
C ASP A 684 -33.59 7.99 -9.40
N ASP A 685 -32.87 7.61 -10.48
CA ASP A 685 -33.02 6.27 -11.07
C ASP A 685 -32.28 5.18 -10.26
N GLY A 686 -31.49 5.57 -9.27
CA GLY A 686 -30.75 4.70 -8.37
C GLY A 686 -29.33 4.38 -8.81
N ASP A 687 -28.91 4.78 -10.02
CA ASP A 687 -27.52 4.74 -10.47
C ASP A 687 -26.93 6.14 -10.38
N THR A 688 -25.78 6.27 -9.76
CA THR A 688 -25.12 7.55 -9.54
C THR A 688 -23.94 7.73 -10.46
N PHE A 689 -23.47 8.94 -10.61
CA PHE A 689 -22.17 9.24 -11.17
C PHE A 689 -21.35 10.07 -10.17
N HIS A 690 -20.03 9.96 -10.26
CA HIS A 690 -19.15 10.72 -9.41
C HIS A 690 -19.01 12.15 -9.94
N ASP A 691 -19.39 13.13 -9.13
CA ASP A 691 -19.18 14.55 -9.43
C ASP A 691 -18.03 15.14 -8.62
N PRO A 692 -16.85 15.32 -9.23
CA PRO A 692 -15.73 15.97 -8.55
C PRO A 692 -15.96 17.47 -8.32
N ALA A 693 -17.04 18.07 -8.86
CA ALA A 693 -17.32 19.50 -8.71
C ALA A 693 -17.66 19.91 -7.28
N SER A 694 -18.34 19.04 -6.55
CA SER A 694 -18.69 19.31 -5.14
C SER A 694 -17.60 18.86 -4.17
N TYR A 695 -16.51 18.29 -4.67
CA TYR A 695 -15.39 17.84 -3.87
C TYR A 695 -14.08 18.36 -4.43
N ASP A 696 -13.38 19.02 -3.58
CA ASP A 696 -12.26 19.84 -3.95
C ASP A 696 -10.96 19.05 -4.17
N GLY A 697 -10.90 17.97 -4.94
CA GLY A 697 -9.58 17.43 -5.01
C GLY A 697 -9.19 16.30 -5.91
N LEU A 698 -10.08 15.50 -6.38
CA LEU A 698 -9.70 14.30 -7.15
C LEU A 698 -10.12 14.45 -8.60
N SER A 699 -9.15 14.67 -9.48
CA SER A 699 -9.37 14.46 -10.90
C SER A 699 -9.19 12.98 -11.20
N PRO A 700 -10.11 12.33 -11.92
CA PRO A 700 -9.93 10.97 -12.38
C PRO A 700 -8.68 10.87 -13.26
N LEU A 701 -8.05 9.72 -13.25
CA LEU A 701 -6.86 9.47 -14.03
C LEU A 701 -7.22 9.33 -15.49
N VAL A 702 -6.57 10.12 -16.32
CA VAL A 702 -6.78 10.12 -17.77
C VAL A 702 -5.55 9.53 -18.45
N THR A 703 -5.78 8.64 -19.42
CA THR A 703 -4.68 8.06 -20.19
C THR A 703 -3.89 9.16 -20.92
N PRO A 704 -2.55 9.03 -21.02
CA PRO A 704 -1.71 9.97 -21.75
C PRO A 704 -2.05 10.10 -23.25
N SER A 705 -2.73 9.11 -23.80
CA SER A 705 -3.20 9.17 -25.19
C SER A 705 -4.29 10.22 -25.41
N VAL A 706 -4.79 10.82 -24.34
CA VAL A 706 -5.94 11.72 -24.35
C VAL A 706 -5.65 13.00 -23.59
N LYS A 707 -6.11 14.11 -24.11
CA LYS A 707 -6.17 15.39 -23.43
C LYS A 707 -7.64 15.77 -23.24
N ILE A 708 -8.09 15.87 -21.99
CA ILE A 708 -9.42 16.38 -21.69
C ILE A 708 -9.46 17.88 -21.98
N ILE A 709 -10.49 18.29 -22.68
CA ILE A 709 -10.72 19.68 -23.06
C ILE A 709 -11.66 20.35 -22.07
N ARG A 710 -12.83 19.76 -21.83
CA ARG A 710 -13.83 20.26 -20.88
C ARG A 710 -14.80 19.17 -20.45
N SER A 711 -15.43 19.36 -19.31
CA SER A 711 -16.56 18.55 -18.86
C SER A 711 -17.87 19.13 -19.42
N ILE A 712 -18.83 18.25 -19.63
CA ILE A 712 -20.09 18.58 -20.28
C ILE A 712 -21.24 17.98 -19.49
N MET A 713 -22.27 18.79 -19.29
CA MET A 713 -23.56 18.38 -18.74
C MET A 713 -24.65 18.82 -19.71
N VAL A 714 -25.54 17.91 -20.04
CA VAL A 714 -26.71 18.18 -20.89
C VAL A 714 -27.96 17.92 -20.02
N ARG A 715 -28.83 18.89 -19.91
CA ARG A 715 -30.14 18.74 -19.24
C ARG A 715 -31.23 18.46 -20.24
N GLY A 716 -32.13 17.53 -19.95
CA GLY A 716 -33.24 17.15 -20.78
C GLY A 716 -33.24 15.69 -21.20
N ASP A 717 -34.30 15.22 -21.84
CA ASP A 717 -34.42 13.81 -22.21
C ASP A 717 -33.52 13.46 -23.40
N VAL A 718 -32.37 12.87 -23.09
CA VAL A 718 -31.39 12.35 -24.06
C VAL A 718 -31.64 10.91 -24.48
N ASN A 719 -32.65 10.24 -23.92
CA ASN A 719 -32.99 8.85 -24.23
C ASN A 719 -33.72 8.70 -25.57
N GLN A 720 -34.36 9.78 -26.01
CA GLN A 720 -35.06 9.79 -27.29
C GLN A 720 -34.17 10.30 -28.40
N ARG A 721 -33.53 9.38 -29.13
CA ARG A 721 -32.99 9.55 -30.48
C ARG A 721 -31.50 9.93 -30.69
N ASP A 722 -31.15 9.72 -31.94
CA ASP A 722 -30.02 10.16 -32.73
C ASP A 722 -29.76 11.68 -32.73
N ALA A 723 -30.51 12.47 -32.01
CA ALA A 723 -30.34 13.92 -31.93
C ALA A 723 -29.43 14.28 -30.78
N ILE A 724 -28.22 14.66 -31.14
CA ILE A 724 -27.28 15.34 -30.25
C ILE A 724 -27.92 16.70 -29.92
N PRO A 725 -27.96 17.13 -28.63
CA PRO A 725 -28.26 18.51 -28.31
C PRO A 725 -27.36 19.43 -29.12
N ALA A 726 -27.89 20.51 -29.62
CA ALA A 726 -27.06 21.53 -30.27
C ALA A 726 -25.92 21.92 -29.32
N PHE A 727 -24.73 22.16 -29.86
CA PHE A 727 -23.55 22.50 -29.06
C PHE A 727 -23.78 23.73 -28.15
N SER A 728 -24.74 24.59 -28.52
CA SER A 728 -25.26 25.70 -27.72
C SER A 728 -25.97 25.29 -26.43
N ASP A 729 -26.40 24.04 -26.32
CA ASP A 729 -27.16 23.54 -25.15
C ASP A 729 -26.22 22.85 -24.13
N LEU A 730 -24.93 22.74 -24.45
CA LEU A 730 -23.91 22.20 -23.56
C LEU A 730 -23.50 23.28 -22.54
N SER A 731 -23.82 23.11 -21.27
CA SER A 731 -23.42 24.04 -20.26
C SER A 731 -22.01 23.79 -19.75
N ASP A 732 -21.16 24.82 -19.71
CA ASP A 732 -19.85 24.80 -19.09
C ASP A 732 -19.93 24.97 -17.56
N GLU A 733 -20.89 24.29 -16.88
CA GLU A 733 -21.03 24.40 -15.42
C GLU A 733 -19.80 23.86 -14.67
N TYR A 734 -18.92 23.12 -15.36
CA TYR A 734 -17.73 22.55 -14.78
C TYR A 734 -16.47 23.29 -15.28
N SER A 735 -15.64 23.75 -14.38
CA SER A 735 -14.33 24.29 -14.74
C SER A 735 -13.43 23.21 -15.37
N GLN A 736 -12.43 23.62 -16.15
CA GLN A 736 -11.49 22.76 -16.88
C GLN A 736 -10.82 21.63 -16.04
N PHE A 737 -11.03 21.60 -14.75
CA PHE A 737 -10.37 20.70 -13.79
C PHE A 737 -11.33 19.73 -13.10
N ARG A 738 -12.59 19.68 -13.51
CA ARG A 738 -13.64 18.91 -12.84
C ARG A 738 -14.26 17.97 -13.86
N LEU A 739 -13.81 16.72 -13.86
CA LEU A 739 -14.26 15.70 -14.78
C LEU A 739 -15.24 14.76 -14.08
N PRO A 740 -16.52 14.67 -14.50
CA PRO A 740 -17.42 13.69 -13.94
C PRO A 740 -16.94 12.28 -14.27
N VAL A 741 -16.89 11.42 -13.28
CA VAL A 741 -16.59 10.00 -13.46
C VAL A 741 -17.90 9.28 -13.75
N GLY A 742 -18.22 9.13 -15.01
CA GLY A 742 -19.39 8.43 -15.50
C GLY A 742 -19.03 7.61 -16.72
N PRO A 743 -18.98 8.23 -17.90
CA PRO A 743 -18.65 7.50 -19.11
C PRO A 743 -17.14 7.21 -19.22
N THR A 744 -16.83 6.06 -19.80
CA THR A 744 -15.46 5.61 -20.09
C THR A 744 -15.42 4.76 -21.35
N LEU A 745 -14.22 4.41 -21.80
CA LEU A 745 -14.02 3.50 -22.93
C LEU A 745 -12.72 2.69 -22.77
N LYS A 746 -12.63 1.58 -23.48
CA LYS A 746 -11.40 0.77 -23.58
C LYS A 746 -10.78 0.86 -24.96
N PHE A 747 -9.48 1.05 -25.00
CA PHE A 747 -8.69 0.97 -26.22
C PHE A 747 -8.25 -0.46 -26.52
N LYS A 748 -8.13 -0.77 -27.79
CA LYS A 748 -7.49 -2.02 -28.24
C LYS A 748 -6.01 -2.01 -27.82
N ALA A 749 -5.50 -3.16 -27.43
CA ALA A 749 -4.07 -3.37 -27.25
C ALA A 749 -3.30 -3.07 -28.54
N ASN A 750 -2.13 -2.52 -28.42
CA ASN A 750 -1.20 -2.38 -29.53
C ASN A 750 -0.60 -3.72 -29.88
#